data_df431ac6e9cdc2b8796afe1741f159e8
#
_entry.id   df431ac6e9cdc2b8796afe1741f159e8
#
_cell.length_a   1.000
_cell.length_b   1.000
_cell.length_c   1.000
_cell.angle_alpha   90.00
_cell.angle_beta   90.00
_cell.angle_gamma   90.00
#
_symmetry.space_group_name_H-M   'P 1'
#
loop_
_entity.id
_entity.type
_entity.pdbx_description
1 polymer ?
#
loop_
_entity_poly.entity_id
_entity_poly.type
_entity_poly.pdbx_seq_one_letter_code
_entity_poly.pdbx_strand_id
1 'polypeptide(L)'
;MNPAQFRILYRQFLFRMVDIELLSADARGDTSKLFGQFAALLIAVSIPLSVIGAEVGGLSLVFQWSGVHFVIATTMLVVGLFAVLTWDSTFPDRRDVMVLAPLPIRSRTVFLAKLAAVTTALGVTIGALHIFAGFVWPLALNNRHEEAIAPSIGYSAAMPPVGAADLEQALTRDLAPALKAGALGPDTGGGVTVGVWKQGERRIFAYGTAKTDSIFEIGSITKTFTALALAQLAIQGKVRLDEPVRALLPPDTVPQPDGPEITLLDLATHRSGLAPFPYNLHPTNRLNPFAFREYGAEQLYAFLKSHGVAKPENARFLYSNLGYGVLGQALINRSGASYADLIGNITGPLGMHDTVVDLSPEQRGRLIQGYASPRVPVGGVDLGALAGAGAIRSTAADMLRYLSANLHPETVSDTGLRAAMQSEHKLRAPITPEAGIALAWIYYTNKGIYEHNGGTSGYTSDAFFSPAGDYAVIVLTNVGPDLFQFASMLAEHIRARLEGERAVSLNVALVPGSGGSAWDFLRLFAAWWITMMASGAFIYCCVLVAQGVAALLLPRRYFLRVSSWMQLGAFALLVAGYFLEPKVVTPSALLLHESSAYLEWSPSYWFLGLFQQWNGSPALPELAVRAWIALAIAFGATALVYTLAYLRTMRRIVEEPDIAPAAGGRSWLPGFGSGFATAIGQFAIRTILRSRQHRLLLAFYLGIGFALAIFFRRMDEAANALGNTVPLSVLGATILIAILSVAGIRVAFSLPIDMRANWIFRIVPIPAGPRCMSARRRAIYALSVVPVCLGAAVMLLSIWPWQTAVKHLAVLGLLAVAVAELCLHGTQKLPFTCSYLPGKSNFNITFLISCVLIFVALVNAAQLERDSFGNAPAYAALVGVLAAFAICARWSADRLAKSPEGELRFEEAEEPAVRSLGLHRDGVTQVDSATCVTPNN
;
A
#
# COMPACT_ATOMS: atom_id res chain seq x y z
N MET A 1 -8.64 -40.63 26.81
CA MET A 1 -9.54 -39.87 25.92
C MET A 1 -10.19 -40.86 24.97
N ASN A 2 -11.53 -40.86 24.78
CA ASN A 2 -12.16 -41.75 23.82
C ASN A 2 -11.97 -41.18 22.40
N PRO A 3 -11.25 -41.89 21.50
CA PRO A 3 -10.90 -41.36 20.17
C PRO A 3 -12.14 -41.07 19.29
N ALA A 4 -13.19 -41.85 19.44
CA ALA A 4 -14.43 -41.67 18.68
C ALA A 4 -15.16 -40.39 19.11
N GLN A 5 -15.30 -40.14 20.45
CA GLN A 5 -15.87 -38.89 20.96
C GLN A 5 -15.09 -37.67 20.53
N PHE A 6 -13.75 -37.75 20.59
CA PHE A 6 -12.89 -36.65 20.14
C PHE A 6 -13.08 -36.35 18.65
N ARG A 7 -13.11 -37.37 17.78
CA ARG A 7 -13.27 -37.19 16.31
C ARG A 7 -14.63 -36.55 15.96
N ILE A 8 -15.72 -36.96 16.63
CA ILE A 8 -17.05 -36.39 16.40
C ILE A 8 -17.09 -34.92 16.80
N LEU A 9 -16.60 -34.61 18.01
CA LEU A 9 -16.56 -33.22 18.50
C LEU A 9 -15.66 -32.33 17.64
N TYR A 10 -14.48 -32.82 17.27
CA TYR A 10 -13.56 -32.12 16.39
C TYR A 10 -14.23 -31.75 15.04
N ARG A 11 -14.87 -32.71 14.39
CA ARG A 11 -15.57 -32.45 13.11
C ARG A 11 -16.69 -31.43 13.27
N GLN A 12 -17.47 -31.49 14.35
CA GLN A 12 -18.54 -30.53 14.61
C GLN A 12 -18.01 -29.12 14.89
N PHE A 13 -16.94 -29.00 15.66
CA PHE A 13 -16.34 -27.70 15.93
C PHE A 13 -15.67 -27.11 14.69
N LEU A 14 -14.98 -27.92 13.91
CA LEU A 14 -14.38 -27.49 12.65
C LEU A 14 -15.45 -27.01 11.65
N PHE A 15 -16.57 -27.76 11.56
CA PHE A 15 -17.71 -27.35 10.72
C PHE A 15 -18.21 -25.97 11.10
N ARG A 16 -18.45 -25.72 12.40
CA ARG A 16 -18.94 -24.41 12.86
C ARG A 16 -17.98 -23.24 12.61
N MET A 17 -16.68 -23.51 12.52
CA MET A 17 -15.69 -22.48 12.21
C MET A 17 -15.67 -22.09 10.73
N VAL A 18 -15.96 -23.05 9.87
CA VAL A 18 -15.94 -22.87 8.42
C VAL A 18 -17.35 -22.53 7.87
N ASP A 19 -18.40 -22.78 8.65
CA ASP A 19 -19.79 -22.42 8.34
C ASP A 19 -20.00 -20.90 8.44
N ILE A 20 -19.34 -20.19 7.55
CA ILE A 20 -19.56 -18.77 7.33
C ILE A 20 -20.76 -18.68 6.40
N GLU A 21 -21.83 -18.03 6.85
CA GLU A 21 -23.12 -17.91 6.12
C GLU A 21 -23.01 -17.26 4.72
N LEU A 22 -21.83 -16.77 4.36
CA LEU A 22 -21.47 -16.29 3.03
C LEU A 22 -21.25 -17.42 2.01
N LEU A 23 -21.12 -18.67 2.46
CA LEU A 23 -20.91 -19.83 1.61
C LEU A 23 -22.26 -20.45 1.19
N SER A 24 -22.28 -21.07 0.02
CA SER A 24 -23.46 -21.53 -0.67
C SER A 24 -24.40 -22.41 0.18
N ALA A 25 -25.70 -22.19 0.04
CA ALA A 25 -26.75 -22.99 0.69
C ALA A 25 -26.67 -24.49 0.36
N ASP A 26 -26.16 -24.87 -0.83
CA ASP A 26 -25.99 -26.26 -1.28
C ASP A 26 -24.93 -27.05 -0.47
N ALA A 27 -24.06 -26.33 0.28
CA ALA A 27 -23.06 -26.96 1.13
C ALA A 27 -23.57 -27.18 2.57
N ARG A 28 -24.78 -26.71 2.92
CA ARG A 28 -25.34 -26.88 4.26
C ARG A 28 -25.57 -28.36 4.55
N GLY A 29 -24.90 -28.82 5.60
CA GLY A 29 -24.97 -30.24 6.04
C GLY A 29 -23.80 -31.11 5.57
N ASP A 30 -23.00 -30.69 4.58
CA ASP A 30 -21.80 -31.41 4.13
C ASP A 30 -20.52 -30.63 4.46
N THR A 31 -19.80 -31.11 5.48
CA THR A 31 -18.55 -30.48 5.96
C THR A 31 -17.48 -30.39 4.89
N SER A 32 -17.41 -31.34 3.97
CA SER A 32 -16.37 -31.39 2.95
C SER A 32 -16.62 -30.35 1.85
N LYS A 33 -17.88 -30.17 1.45
CA LYS A 33 -18.27 -29.16 0.47
C LYS A 33 -18.07 -27.74 1.00
N LEU A 34 -18.45 -27.48 2.24
CA LEU A 34 -18.31 -26.18 2.88
C LEU A 34 -16.83 -25.79 3.01
N PHE A 35 -16.03 -26.76 3.44
CA PHE A 35 -14.59 -26.60 3.56
C PHE A 35 -13.93 -26.38 2.19
N GLY A 36 -14.37 -27.11 1.17
CA GLY A 36 -13.92 -26.93 -0.21
C GLY A 36 -14.24 -25.54 -0.76
N GLN A 37 -15.43 -25.01 -0.51
CA GLN A 37 -15.82 -23.66 -0.96
C GLN A 37 -15.01 -22.56 -0.25
N PHE A 38 -14.78 -22.69 1.06
CA PHE A 38 -13.94 -21.76 1.81
C PHE A 38 -12.49 -21.78 1.32
N ALA A 39 -11.93 -22.98 1.14
CA ALA A 39 -10.59 -23.12 0.58
C ALA A 39 -10.51 -22.56 -0.85
N ALA A 40 -11.48 -22.81 -1.71
CA ALA A 40 -11.51 -22.30 -3.07
C ALA A 40 -11.52 -20.76 -3.14
N LEU A 41 -12.22 -20.10 -2.22
CA LEU A 41 -12.21 -18.64 -2.12
C LEU A 41 -10.80 -18.13 -1.78
N LEU A 42 -10.12 -18.74 -0.81
CA LEU A 42 -8.76 -18.37 -0.43
C LEU A 42 -7.73 -18.68 -1.52
N ILE A 43 -7.90 -19.82 -2.21
CA ILE A 43 -7.09 -20.20 -3.37
C ILE A 43 -7.23 -19.16 -4.48
N ALA A 44 -8.44 -18.66 -4.73
CA ALA A 44 -8.66 -17.61 -5.72
C ALA A 44 -7.89 -16.31 -5.40
N VAL A 45 -7.68 -16.00 -4.12
CA VAL A 45 -6.83 -14.88 -3.68
C VAL A 45 -5.33 -15.20 -3.83
N SER A 46 -4.93 -16.47 -3.71
CA SER A 46 -3.54 -16.89 -3.91
C SER A 46 -3.02 -16.66 -5.33
N ILE A 47 -3.91 -16.71 -6.34
CA ILE A 47 -3.52 -16.53 -7.75
C ILE A 47 -2.95 -15.12 -8.02
N PRO A 48 -3.66 -14.00 -7.75
CA PRO A 48 -3.09 -12.67 -7.95
C PRO A 48 -1.85 -12.42 -7.08
N LEU A 49 -1.78 -12.97 -5.87
CA LEU A 49 -0.56 -12.91 -5.05
C LEU A 49 0.63 -13.60 -5.73
N SER A 50 0.37 -14.70 -6.45
CA SER A 50 1.41 -15.42 -7.21
C SER A 50 1.87 -14.63 -8.42
N VAL A 51 0.95 -13.99 -9.16
CA VAL A 51 1.29 -13.13 -10.30
C VAL A 51 2.18 -11.96 -9.83
N ILE A 52 1.82 -11.30 -8.73
CA ILE A 52 2.65 -10.25 -8.12
C ILE A 52 4.04 -10.81 -7.79
N GLY A 53 4.13 -12.03 -7.23
CA GLY A 53 5.39 -12.67 -6.90
C GLY A 53 6.29 -12.91 -8.11
N ALA A 54 5.72 -13.37 -9.21
CA ALA A 54 6.45 -13.59 -10.44
C ALA A 54 7.04 -12.29 -11.02
N GLU A 55 6.27 -11.20 -10.98
CA GLU A 55 6.71 -9.88 -11.44
C GLU A 55 7.78 -9.25 -10.52
N VAL A 56 7.59 -9.39 -9.21
CA VAL A 56 8.48 -8.80 -8.19
C VAL A 56 9.84 -9.53 -8.13
N GLY A 57 9.87 -10.83 -8.44
CA GLY A 57 11.10 -11.63 -8.38
C GLY A 57 12.23 -11.12 -9.30
N GLY A 58 11.89 -10.47 -10.40
CA GLY A 58 12.86 -9.84 -11.31
C GLY A 58 13.23 -8.38 -10.98
N LEU A 59 12.68 -7.82 -9.89
CA LEU A 59 12.92 -6.43 -9.50
C LEU A 59 14.04 -6.31 -8.46
N SER A 60 14.47 -5.07 -8.19
CA SER A 60 15.49 -4.79 -7.18
C SER A 60 15.08 -5.27 -5.78
N LEU A 61 16.08 -5.44 -4.90
CA LEU A 61 15.91 -5.91 -3.52
C LEU A 61 14.84 -5.11 -2.74
N VAL A 62 14.76 -3.81 -2.98
CA VAL A 62 13.78 -2.90 -2.37
C VAL A 62 12.35 -3.34 -2.65
N PHE A 63 12.06 -3.63 -3.92
CA PHE A 63 10.74 -4.10 -4.33
C PHE A 63 10.45 -5.50 -3.83
N GLN A 64 11.46 -6.37 -3.74
CA GLN A 64 11.33 -7.72 -3.18
C GLN A 64 10.95 -7.67 -1.69
N TRP A 65 11.64 -6.84 -0.89
CA TRP A 65 11.29 -6.65 0.53
C TRP A 65 9.91 -6.06 0.72
N SER A 66 9.58 -5.05 -0.08
CA SER A 66 8.23 -4.44 -0.07
C SER A 66 7.16 -5.46 -0.47
N GLY A 67 7.46 -6.32 -1.44
CA GLY A 67 6.57 -7.39 -1.86
C GLY A 67 6.35 -8.45 -0.78
N VAL A 68 7.42 -8.95 -0.15
CA VAL A 68 7.33 -9.91 0.98
C VAL A 68 6.56 -9.30 2.15
N HIS A 69 6.86 -8.04 2.51
CA HIS A 69 6.13 -7.30 3.53
C HIS A 69 4.63 -7.19 3.20
N PHE A 70 4.28 -6.84 1.96
CA PHE A 70 2.90 -6.77 1.49
C PHE A 70 2.16 -8.10 1.67
N VAL A 71 2.81 -9.23 1.36
CA VAL A 71 2.20 -10.55 1.52
C VAL A 71 2.05 -10.92 3.01
N ILE A 72 3.02 -10.57 3.87
CA ILE A 72 2.92 -10.74 5.32
C ILE A 72 1.72 -9.94 5.87
N ALA A 73 1.62 -8.66 5.52
CA ALA A 73 0.52 -7.79 5.94
C ALA A 73 -0.84 -8.31 5.45
N THR A 74 -0.90 -8.81 4.20
CA THR A 74 -2.10 -9.44 3.63
C THR A 74 -2.48 -10.71 4.38
N THR A 75 -1.50 -11.55 4.76
CA THR A 75 -1.73 -12.75 5.56
C THR A 75 -2.31 -12.39 6.93
N MET A 76 -1.72 -11.40 7.60
CA MET A 76 -2.22 -10.91 8.89
C MET A 76 -3.63 -10.36 8.78
N LEU A 77 -3.94 -9.60 7.71
CA LEU A 77 -5.29 -9.10 7.46
C LEU A 77 -6.28 -10.26 7.26
N VAL A 78 -6.02 -11.19 6.34
CA VAL A 78 -6.94 -12.28 6.01
C VAL A 78 -7.18 -13.18 7.21
N VAL A 79 -6.11 -13.56 7.94
CA VAL A 79 -6.22 -14.39 9.13
C VAL A 79 -6.88 -13.64 10.29
N GLY A 80 -6.57 -12.36 10.46
CA GLY A 80 -7.23 -11.51 11.44
C GLY A 80 -8.73 -11.36 11.18
N LEU A 81 -9.12 -11.15 9.93
CA LEU A 81 -10.54 -11.13 9.52
C LEU A 81 -11.21 -12.48 9.75
N PHE A 82 -10.54 -13.59 9.43
CA PHE A 82 -11.04 -14.94 9.75
C PHE A 82 -11.25 -15.12 11.25
N ALA A 83 -10.29 -14.69 12.09
CA ALA A 83 -10.43 -14.74 13.56
C ALA A 83 -11.62 -13.89 14.05
N VAL A 84 -11.83 -12.72 13.47
CA VAL A 84 -12.97 -11.85 13.78
C VAL A 84 -14.29 -12.47 13.33
N LEU A 85 -14.36 -13.06 12.15
CA LEU A 85 -15.57 -13.72 11.64
C LEU A 85 -15.93 -14.98 12.44
N THR A 86 -14.93 -15.75 12.87
CA THR A 86 -15.10 -16.97 13.68
C THR A 86 -15.19 -16.70 15.18
N TRP A 87 -15.29 -15.44 15.60
CA TRP A 87 -15.25 -14.96 16.98
C TRP A 87 -16.16 -15.76 17.93
N ASP A 88 -17.40 -16.06 17.52
CA ASP A 88 -18.37 -16.79 18.36
C ASP A 88 -18.09 -18.28 18.44
N SER A 89 -17.54 -18.86 17.41
CA SER A 89 -17.27 -20.30 17.36
C SER A 89 -16.06 -20.71 18.16
N THR A 90 -15.20 -19.76 18.60
CA THR A 90 -13.99 -20.04 19.37
C THR A 90 -14.25 -20.34 20.85
N PHE A 91 -15.25 -19.68 21.47
CA PHE A 91 -15.64 -19.93 22.85
C PHE A 91 -16.83 -20.87 22.97
N PRO A 92 -17.05 -21.53 24.17
CA PRO A 92 -18.24 -22.35 24.38
C PRO A 92 -19.53 -21.52 24.24
N ASP A 93 -20.46 -22.03 23.46
CA ASP A 93 -21.80 -21.46 23.38
C ASP A 93 -22.77 -22.20 24.30
N ARG A 94 -23.98 -21.64 24.49
CA ARG A 94 -25.01 -22.25 25.32
C ARG A 94 -25.41 -23.61 24.78
N ARG A 95 -25.46 -23.81 23.47
CA ARG A 95 -25.81 -25.09 22.85
C ARG A 95 -24.77 -26.16 23.18
N ASP A 96 -23.45 -25.79 23.13
CA ASP A 96 -22.39 -26.70 23.49
C ASP A 96 -22.56 -27.19 24.94
N VAL A 97 -22.86 -26.28 25.87
CA VAL A 97 -23.00 -26.62 27.28
C VAL A 97 -24.27 -27.43 27.54
N MET A 98 -25.42 -26.99 27.00
CA MET A 98 -26.72 -27.67 27.24
C MET A 98 -26.77 -29.07 26.61
N VAL A 99 -26.12 -29.28 25.46
CA VAL A 99 -26.09 -30.56 24.76
C VAL A 99 -25.00 -31.49 25.29
N LEU A 100 -23.80 -30.95 25.60
CA LEU A 100 -22.66 -31.77 25.97
C LEU A 100 -22.53 -32.02 27.47
N ALA A 101 -23.05 -31.10 28.32
CA ALA A 101 -22.93 -31.26 29.79
C ALA A 101 -23.68 -32.49 30.35
N PRO A 102 -24.87 -32.91 29.83
CA PRO A 102 -25.54 -34.11 30.27
C PRO A 102 -24.87 -35.42 29.79
N LEU A 103 -23.96 -35.32 28.77
CA LEU A 103 -23.32 -36.49 28.20
C LEU A 103 -22.08 -36.92 29.01
N PRO A 104 -21.75 -38.22 29.05
CA PRO A 104 -20.55 -38.69 29.74
C PRO A 104 -19.27 -38.34 28.99
N ILE A 105 -19.07 -37.05 28.74
CA ILE A 105 -17.89 -36.50 28.01
C ILE A 105 -17.06 -35.68 29.01
N ARG A 106 -15.77 -35.96 29.09
CA ARG A 106 -14.85 -35.17 29.93
C ARG A 106 -14.63 -33.77 29.33
N SER A 107 -14.75 -32.71 30.13
CA SER A 107 -14.54 -31.31 29.71
C SER A 107 -13.21 -31.12 29.00
N ARG A 108 -12.16 -31.84 29.38
CA ARG A 108 -10.86 -31.86 28.72
C ARG A 108 -10.94 -32.36 27.27
N THR A 109 -11.80 -33.33 26.97
CA THR A 109 -11.99 -33.85 25.60
C THR A 109 -12.65 -32.79 24.72
N VAL A 110 -13.67 -32.09 25.26
CA VAL A 110 -14.36 -30.99 24.57
C VAL A 110 -13.37 -29.85 24.26
N PHE A 111 -12.56 -29.44 25.26
CA PHE A 111 -11.57 -28.39 25.09
C PHE A 111 -10.52 -28.75 24.05
N LEU A 112 -9.92 -29.95 24.10
CA LEU A 112 -8.90 -30.38 23.15
C LEU A 112 -9.45 -30.55 21.73
N ALA A 113 -10.69 -31.03 21.58
CA ALA A 113 -11.35 -31.14 20.26
C ALA A 113 -11.58 -29.75 19.64
N LYS A 114 -11.95 -28.76 20.46
CA LYS A 114 -12.14 -27.39 20.02
C LYS A 114 -10.82 -26.72 19.65
N LEU A 115 -9.79 -26.89 20.47
CA LEU A 115 -8.43 -26.39 20.20
C LEU A 115 -7.88 -26.97 18.88
N ALA A 116 -8.03 -28.28 18.67
CA ALA A 116 -7.61 -28.93 17.44
C ALA A 116 -8.38 -28.38 16.21
N ALA A 117 -9.69 -28.13 16.35
CA ALA A 117 -10.48 -27.53 15.26
C ALA A 117 -10.00 -26.11 14.91
N VAL A 118 -9.73 -25.27 15.90
CA VAL A 118 -9.16 -23.93 15.74
C VAL A 118 -7.82 -23.99 15.01
N THR A 119 -6.91 -24.82 15.47
CA THR A 119 -5.57 -24.95 14.87
C THR A 119 -5.66 -25.44 13.42
N THR A 120 -6.53 -26.42 13.14
CA THR A 120 -6.73 -26.92 11.78
C THR A 120 -7.34 -25.84 10.86
N ALA A 121 -8.35 -25.13 11.31
CA ALA A 121 -8.98 -24.07 10.53
C ALA A 121 -7.98 -22.95 10.22
N LEU A 122 -7.15 -22.55 11.17
CA LEU A 122 -6.06 -21.60 10.98
C LEU A 122 -5.03 -22.10 9.96
N GLY A 123 -4.55 -23.33 10.12
CA GLY A 123 -3.57 -23.94 9.21
C GLY A 123 -4.08 -24.03 7.77
N VAL A 124 -5.36 -24.40 7.60
CA VAL A 124 -5.99 -24.45 6.27
C VAL A 124 -6.20 -23.05 5.69
N THR A 125 -6.58 -22.08 6.51
CA THR A 125 -6.74 -20.69 6.04
C THR A 125 -5.42 -20.17 5.47
N ILE A 126 -4.30 -20.33 6.18
CA ILE A 126 -2.99 -19.90 5.72
C ILE A 126 -2.51 -20.78 4.53
N GLY A 127 -2.69 -22.09 4.63
CA GLY A 127 -2.29 -23.03 3.58
C GLY A 127 -3.00 -22.76 2.24
N ALA A 128 -4.32 -22.56 2.26
CA ALA A 128 -5.10 -22.25 1.07
C ALA A 128 -4.75 -20.87 0.48
N LEU A 129 -4.52 -19.87 1.33
CA LEU A 129 -4.11 -18.54 0.91
C LEU A 129 -2.74 -18.55 0.21
N HIS A 130 -1.84 -19.44 0.62
CA HIS A 130 -0.48 -19.51 0.11
C HIS A 130 -0.20 -20.72 -0.81
N ILE A 131 -1.22 -21.45 -1.23
CA ILE A 131 -1.02 -22.70 -2.01
C ILE A 131 -0.22 -22.48 -3.28
N PHE A 132 -0.44 -21.39 -4.00
CA PHE A 132 0.35 -21.00 -5.17
C PHE A 132 1.45 -20.01 -4.81
N ALA A 133 1.14 -18.96 -4.04
CA ALA A 133 2.11 -17.96 -3.64
C ALA A 133 3.29 -18.55 -2.85
N GLY A 134 3.05 -19.58 -2.03
CA GLY A 134 4.07 -20.27 -1.25
C GLY A 134 5.07 -21.07 -2.08
N PHE A 135 4.82 -21.29 -3.37
CA PHE A 135 5.77 -21.86 -4.33
C PHE A 135 6.35 -20.80 -5.26
N VAL A 136 5.50 -19.93 -5.80
CA VAL A 136 5.91 -18.93 -6.80
C VAL A 136 6.89 -17.92 -6.21
N TRP A 137 6.61 -17.40 -5.01
CA TRP A 137 7.50 -16.42 -4.36
C TRP A 137 8.89 -16.99 -4.04
N PRO A 138 9.04 -18.14 -3.35
CA PRO A 138 10.35 -18.74 -3.14
C PRO A 138 11.08 -19.04 -4.45
N LEU A 139 10.36 -19.50 -5.49
CA LEU A 139 10.96 -19.77 -6.79
C LEU A 139 11.44 -18.48 -7.47
N ALA A 140 10.64 -17.41 -7.44
CA ALA A 140 10.99 -16.12 -8.01
C ALA A 140 12.17 -15.48 -7.26
N LEU A 141 12.19 -15.60 -5.94
CA LEU A 141 13.31 -15.12 -5.12
C LEU A 141 14.57 -15.99 -5.28
N ASN A 142 14.43 -17.29 -5.58
CA ASN A 142 15.55 -18.21 -5.82
C ASN A 142 16.26 -17.97 -7.16
N ASN A 143 15.59 -17.38 -8.12
CA ASN A 143 16.19 -17.01 -9.41
C ASN A 143 17.05 -15.74 -9.33
N ARG A 144 17.27 -15.22 -8.14
CA ARG A 144 18.11 -14.06 -7.90
C ARG A 144 19.58 -14.46 -7.87
N HIS A 145 20.29 -14.19 -8.95
CA HIS A 145 21.73 -14.44 -9.06
C HIS A 145 22.60 -13.30 -8.46
N GLU A 146 21.99 -12.20 -8.04
CA GLU A 146 22.70 -11.01 -7.58
C GLU A 146 22.76 -10.96 -6.06
N GLU A 147 23.95 -10.73 -5.53
CA GLU A 147 24.13 -10.38 -4.13
C GLU A 147 23.71 -8.92 -3.92
N ALA A 148 23.17 -8.60 -2.76
CA ALA A 148 22.88 -7.22 -2.40
C ALA A 148 23.51 -6.86 -1.07
N ILE A 149 23.87 -5.59 -0.93
CA ILE A 149 24.35 -5.04 0.33
C ILE A 149 23.12 -4.50 1.07
N ALA A 150 22.83 -5.04 2.23
CA ALA A 150 21.77 -4.58 3.09
C ALA A 150 22.37 -3.97 4.36
N PRO A 151 22.03 -2.73 4.70
CA PRO A 151 22.46 -2.13 5.96
C PRO A 151 21.70 -2.71 7.15
N SER A 152 22.36 -2.82 8.29
CA SER A 152 21.69 -3.10 9.56
C SER A 152 21.13 -1.81 10.15
N ILE A 153 19.93 -1.86 10.71
CA ILE A 153 19.31 -0.73 11.40
C ILE A 153 20.02 -0.52 12.74
N GLY A 154 20.49 0.69 12.97
CA GLY A 154 21.05 1.07 14.25
C GLY A 154 21.69 2.45 14.23
N TYR A 155 21.80 3.06 15.41
CA TYR A 155 22.56 4.29 15.63
C TYR A 155 23.71 4.04 16.59
N SER A 156 24.83 4.68 16.33
CA SER A 156 25.88 4.79 17.33
C SER A 156 25.43 5.72 18.47
N ALA A 157 26.04 5.57 19.65
CA ALA A 157 25.95 6.63 20.66
C ALA A 157 26.45 7.98 20.08
N ALA A 158 25.89 9.09 20.56
CA ALA A 158 26.43 10.40 20.23
C ALA A 158 27.91 10.47 20.67
N MET A 159 28.78 10.93 19.78
CA MET A 159 30.22 11.04 20.05
C MET A 159 30.65 12.50 19.88
N PRO A 160 31.75 12.92 20.52
CA PRO A 160 32.26 14.27 20.32
C PRO A 160 32.50 14.57 18.82
N PRO A 161 32.36 15.83 18.38
CA PRO A 161 32.66 16.21 16.99
C PRO A 161 34.10 15.82 16.62
N VAL A 162 34.25 15.28 15.41
CA VAL A 162 35.56 14.85 14.90
C VAL A 162 36.11 15.92 13.99
N GLY A 163 37.37 16.27 14.16
CA GLY A 163 38.16 17.14 13.25
C GLY A 163 38.47 16.42 11.93
N ALA A 164 38.77 17.19 10.88
CA ALA A 164 39.12 16.62 9.57
C ALA A 164 40.36 15.68 9.67
N ALA A 165 41.30 15.97 10.55
CA ALA A 165 42.52 15.16 10.73
C ALA A 165 42.25 13.79 11.33
N ASP A 166 41.27 13.68 12.27
CA ASP A 166 40.94 12.45 13.00
C ASP A 166 39.85 11.62 12.29
N LEU A 167 39.23 12.22 11.26
CA LEU A 167 38.07 11.63 10.58
C LEU A 167 38.45 10.33 9.84
N GLU A 168 39.64 10.23 9.28
CA GLU A 168 40.12 9.02 8.61
C GLU A 168 40.14 7.82 9.54
N GLN A 169 40.70 8.00 10.76
CA GLN A 169 40.76 6.94 11.76
C GLN A 169 39.33 6.55 12.23
N ALA A 170 38.47 7.55 12.40
CA ALA A 170 37.06 7.30 12.76
C ALA A 170 36.32 6.52 11.67
N LEU A 171 36.42 6.96 10.40
CA LEU A 171 35.77 6.28 9.28
C LEU A 171 36.33 4.88 9.01
N THR A 172 37.64 4.70 9.12
CA THR A 172 38.28 3.37 8.98
C THR A 172 37.74 2.37 10.00
N ARG A 173 37.54 2.83 11.24
CA ARG A 173 36.92 2.01 12.29
C ARG A 173 35.44 1.74 12.02
N ASP A 174 34.72 2.79 11.61
CA ASP A 174 33.25 2.72 11.40
C ASP A 174 32.87 1.91 10.14
N LEU A 175 33.76 1.90 9.12
CA LEU A 175 33.63 1.09 7.91
C LEU A 175 34.20 -0.34 8.05
N ALA A 176 34.93 -0.62 9.10
CA ALA A 176 35.53 -1.95 9.33
C ALA A 176 34.52 -3.12 9.22
N PRO A 177 33.28 -3.02 9.72
CA PRO A 177 32.27 -4.06 9.52
C PRO A 177 31.90 -4.29 8.05
N ALA A 178 31.76 -3.22 7.25
CA ALA A 178 31.44 -3.31 5.83
C ALA A 178 32.59 -3.94 5.01
N LEU A 179 33.83 -3.57 5.34
CA LEU A 179 35.03 -4.15 4.75
C LEU A 179 35.17 -5.63 5.12
N LYS A 180 34.94 -5.97 6.40
CA LYS A 180 35.03 -7.35 6.89
C LYS A 180 33.91 -8.23 6.31
N ALA A 181 32.73 -7.68 6.09
CA ALA A 181 31.63 -8.37 5.43
C ALA A 181 31.87 -8.57 3.92
N GLY A 182 32.94 -8.00 3.34
CA GLY A 182 33.23 -8.05 1.90
C GLY A 182 32.31 -7.16 1.06
N ALA A 183 31.52 -6.30 1.70
CA ALA A 183 30.63 -5.37 0.99
C ALA A 183 31.40 -4.36 0.14
N LEU A 184 32.57 -3.97 0.60
CA LEU A 184 33.57 -3.19 -0.12
C LEU A 184 34.84 -4.02 -0.23
N GLY A 185 35.37 -4.18 -1.43
CA GLY A 185 36.61 -4.92 -1.64
C GLY A 185 36.69 -5.66 -2.96
N PRO A 186 37.82 -6.35 -3.22
CA PRO A 186 38.06 -7.03 -4.51
C PRO A 186 37.02 -8.11 -4.84
N ASP A 187 36.50 -8.80 -3.84
CA ASP A 187 35.57 -9.91 -4.04
C ASP A 187 34.21 -9.45 -4.60
N THR A 188 33.76 -8.24 -4.27
CA THR A 188 32.53 -7.64 -4.76
C THR A 188 32.76 -6.61 -5.87
N GLY A 189 34.01 -6.14 -6.01
CA GLY A 189 34.36 -5.03 -6.86
C GLY A 189 34.05 -3.66 -6.27
N GLY A 190 33.39 -3.62 -5.11
CA GLY A 190 32.93 -2.39 -4.47
C GLY A 190 34.05 -1.53 -3.90
N GLY A 191 33.97 -0.22 -4.12
CA GLY A 191 34.87 0.78 -3.59
C GLY A 191 34.15 2.10 -3.33
N VAL A 192 34.70 2.88 -2.40
CA VAL A 192 34.21 4.22 -2.06
C VAL A 192 35.34 5.19 -1.87
N THR A 193 35.17 6.40 -2.41
CA THR A 193 36.03 7.53 -2.13
C THR A 193 35.23 8.61 -1.41
N VAL A 194 35.75 9.05 -0.28
CA VAL A 194 35.20 10.13 0.53
C VAL A 194 36.11 11.34 0.47
N GLY A 195 35.57 12.51 0.16
CA GLY A 195 36.24 13.79 0.29
C GLY A 195 35.58 14.65 1.34
N VAL A 196 36.33 15.26 2.21
CA VAL A 196 35.89 16.21 3.23
C VAL A 196 36.73 17.49 3.15
N TRP A 197 36.03 18.61 3.13
CA TRP A 197 36.59 19.93 3.34
C TRP A 197 36.01 20.49 4.64
N LYS A 198 36.86 20.96 5.55
CA LYS A 198 36.44 21.59 6.79
C LYS A 198 37.45 22.66 7.19
N GLN A 199 36.95 23.89 7.36
CA GLN A 199 37.79 25.03 7.85
C GLN A 199 39.13 25.20 7.10
N GLY A 200 39.15 25.06 5.77
CA GLY A 200 40.33 25.19 4.93
C GLY A 200 41.13 23.89 4.72
N GLU A 201 40.86 22.84 5.48
CA GLU A 201 41.57 21.57 5.34
C GLU A 201 40.82 20.62 4.39
N ARG A 202 41.53 20.00 3.45
CA ARG A 202 41.01 19.00 2.51
C ARG A 202 41.57 17.64 2.83
N ARG A 203 40.68 16.64 2.91
CA ARG A 203 41.03 15.23 3.10
C ARG A 203 40.28 14.35 2.12
N ILE A 204 40.95 13.35 1.58
CA ILE A 204 40.39 12.37 0.67
C ILE A 204 40.77 10.97 1.16
N PHE A 205 39.79 10.11 1.34
CA PHE A 205 39.98 8.75 1.81
C PHE A 205 39.40 7.78 0.78
N ALA A 206 40.02 6.63 0.59
CA ALA A 206 39.54 5.61 -0.34
C ALA A 206 39.52 4.24 0.34
N TYR A 207 38.44 3.47 0.13
CA TYR A 207 38.23 2.16 0.72
C TYR A 207 37.77 1.17 -0.35
N GLY A 208 38.01 -0.13 -0.09
CA GLY A 208 37.66 -1.19 -1.04
C GLY A 208 38.54 -1.18 -2.28
N THR A 209 37.94 -1.20 -3.47
CA THR A 209 38.68 -1.16 -4.76
C THR A 209 38.98 0.25 -5.25
N ALA A 210 38.43 1.29 -4.62
CA ALA A 210 38.62 2.67 -5.01
C ALA A 210 40.03 3.20 -4.62
N LYS A 211 40.49 4.19 -5.41
CA LYS A 211 41.67 4.97 -5.13
C LYS A 211 41.28 6.44 -4.96
N THR A 212 42.13 7.24 -4.37
CA THR A 212 41.90 8.68 -4.15
C THR A 212 41.78 9.50 -5.45
N ASP A 213 42.30 8.98 -6.56
CA ASP A 213 42.28 9.56 -7.90
C ASP A 213 41.29 8.84 -8.84
N SER A 214 40.52 7.90 -8.35
CA SER A 214 39.49 7.20 -9.14
C SER A 214 38.47 8.20 -9.66
N ILE A 215 38.04 7.98 -10.91
CA ILE A 215 36.99 8.73 -11.57
C ILE A 215 35.68 7.92 -11.43
N PHE A 216 34.60 8.63 -11.12
CA PHE A 216 33.25 8.06 -10.98
C PHE A 216 32.24 8.82 -11.84
N GLU A 217 31.15 8.18 -12.23
CA GLU A 217 29.98 8.90 -12.70
C GLU A 217 29.28 9.53 -11.50
N ILE A 218 29.06 10.87 -11.55
CA ILE A 218 28.44 11.58 -10.41
C ILE A 218 26.91 11.62 -10.51
N GLY A 219 26.33 11.04 -11.57
CA GLY A 219 24.89 10.96 -11.76
C GLY A 219 24.21 12.32 -11.64
N SER A 220 23.14 12.38 -10.88
CA SER A 220 22.29 13.58 -10.77
C SER A 220 22.96 14.80 -10.13
N ILE A 221 24.11 14.68 -9.49
CA ILE A 221 24.91 15.87 -9.10
C ILE A 221 25.24 16.73 -10.32
N THR A 222 25.29 16.16 -11.53
CA THR A 222 25.37 16.88 -12.81
C THR A 222 24.36 18.04 -12.90
N LYS A 223 23.18 17.90 -12.30
CA LYS A 223 22.13 18.93 -12.35
C LYS A 223 22.56 20.24 -11.71
N THR A 224 23.40 20.19 -10.68
CA THR A 224 23.93 21.42 -10.06
C THR A 224 24.83 22.17 -11.02
N PHE A 225 25.63 21.47 -11.81
CA PHE A 225 26.43 22.09 -12.87
C PHE A 225 25.58 22.66 -14.01
N THR A 226 24.52 21.95 -14.43
CA THR A 226 23.57 22.46 -15.45
C THR A 226 22.85 23.71 -14.96
N ALA A 227 22.45 23.73 -13.69
CA ALA A 227 21.82 24.89 -13.06
C ALA A 227 22.77 26.07 -12.89
N LEU A 228 24.04 25.79 -12.58
CA LEU A 228 25.11 26.81 -12.51
C LEU A 228 25.39 27.40 -13.90
N ALA A 229 25.39 26.58 -14.97
CA ALA A 229 25.49 27.06 -16.35
C ALA A 229 24.30 27.97 -16.72
N LEU A 230 23.09 27.62 -16.32
CA LEU A 230 21.91 28.47 -16.45
C LEU A 230 22.13 29.82 -15.72
N ALA A 231 22.59 29.77 -14.47
CA ALA A 231 22.86 30.96 -13.68
C ALA A 231 23.94 31.86 -14.32
N GLN A 232 25.02 31.26 -14.87
CA GLN A 232 26.08 32.01 -15.61
C GLN A 232 25.50 32.70 -16.85
N LEU A 233 24.75 32.00 -17.68
CA LEU A 233 24.12 32.60 -18.86
C LEU A 233 23.12 33.69 -18.48
N ALA A 234 22.42 33.54 -17.33
CA ALA A 234 21.56 34.59 -16.83
C ALA A 234 22.32 35.82 -16.35
N ILE A 235 23.44 35.67 -15.65
CA ILE A 235 24.34 36.79 -15.26
C ILE A 235 24.94 37.48 -16.49
N GLN A 236 25.25 36.73 -17.56
CA GLN A 236 25.71 37.26 -18.83
C GLN A 236 24.59 37.93 -19.67
N GLY A 237 23.36 37.93 -19.21
CA GLY A 237 22.20 38.49 -19.93
C GLY A 237 21.80 37.72 -21.19
N LYS A 238 22.32 36.49 -21.38
CA LYS A 238 22.01 35.66 -22.55
C LYS A 238 20.62 34.93 -22.41
N VAL A 239 20.20 34.71 -21.19
CA VAL A 239 18.88 34.11 -20.86
C VAL A 239 18.30 34.82 -19.65
N ARG A 240 16.98 34.66 -19.45
CA ARG A 240 16.29 35.04 -18.21
C ARG A 240 15.75 33.77 -17.55
N LEU A 241 15.76 33.72 -16.23
CA LEU A 241 15.24 32.55 -15.50
C LEU A 241 13.73 32.31 -15.76
N ASP A 242 12.97 33.39 -15.95
CA ASP A 242 11.54 33.38 -16.26
C ASP A 242 11.26 33.25 -17.77
N GLU A 243 12.29 33.10 -18.60
CA GLU A 243 12.13 32.93 -20.05
C GLU A 243 11.45 31.59 -20.37
N PRO A 244 10.42 31.57 -21.23
CA PRO A 244 9.80 30.33 -21.69
C PRO A 244 10.80 29.45 -22.44
N VAL A 245 10.87 28.16 -22.07
CA VAL A 245 11.81 27.21 -22.69
C VAL A 245 11.60 27.11 -24.21
N ARG A 246 10.38 27.27 -24.69
CA ARG A 246 10.05 27.26 -26.12
C ARG A 246 10.88 28.26 -26.93
N ALA A 247 11.20 29.43 -26.37
CA ALA A 247 12.02 30.46 -27.03
C ALA A 247 13.48 30.03 -27.25
N LEU A 248 13.96 28.97 -26.59
CA LEU A 248 15.29 28.40 -26.70
C LEU A 248 15.31 27.08 -27.51
N LEU A 249 14.15 26.60 -27.95
CA LEU A 249 14.05 25.41 -28.82
C LEU A 249 14.10 25.83 -30.28
N PRO A 250 14.45 24.93 -31.22
CA PRO A 250 14.39 25.25 -32.66
C PRO A 250 12.99 25.71 -33.08
N PRO A 251 12.88 26.63 -34.03
CA PRO A 251 11.58 27.10 -34.55
C PRO A 251 10.65 25.93 -34.91
N ASP A 252 9.35 26.08 -34.68
CA ASP A 252 8.31 25.11 -35.00
C ASP A 252 8.42 23.73 -34.31
N THR A 253 9.33 23.60 -33.32
CA THR A 253 9.46 22.35 -32.52
C THR A 253 8.24 22.12 -31.65
N VAL A 254 7.74 23.17 -30.98
CA VAL A 254 6.62 23.07 -30.04
C VAL A 254 5.63 24.19 -30.27
N PRO A 255 4.30 23.92 -30.42
CA PRO A 255 3.30 24.96 -30.55
C PRO A 255 3.21 25.80 -29.27
N GLN A 256 2.81 27.05 -29.40
CA GLN A 256 2.55 27.92 -28.26
C GLN A 256 1.30 27.40 -27.52
N PRO A 257 1.37 27.16 -26.20
CA PRO A 257 0.19 26.75 -25.44
C PRO A 257 -0.76 27.92 -25.16
N ASP A 258 -2.04 27.63 -24.92
CA ASP A 258 -3.07 28.60 -24.56
C ASP A 258 -2.96 29.13 -23.11
N GLY A 259 -1.93 28.77 -22.36
CA GLY A 259 -1.73 29.14 -20.96
C GLY A 259 -0.29 29.44 -20.61
N PRO A 260 0.06 29.42 -19.30
CA PRO A 260 1.43 29.61 -18.86
C PRO A 260 2.38 28.59 -19.47
N GLU A 261 3.56 29.06 -19.90
CA GLU A 261 4.60 28.22 -20.47
C GLU A 261 5.61 27.79 -19.39
N ILE A 262 6.23 26.62 -19.60
CA ILE A 262 7.33 26.15 -18.76
C ILE A 262 8.54 27.09 -18.95
N THR A 263 9.05 27.64 -17.85
CA THR A 263 10.22 28.51 -17.83
C THR A 263 11.50 27.75 -17.54
N LEU A 264 12.67 28.37 -17.77
CA LEU A 264 13.96 27.79 -17.37
C LEU A 264 14.05 27.59 -15.85
N LEU A 265 13.47 28.48 -15.06
CA LEU A 265 13.36 28.35 -13.62
C LEU A 265 12.53 27.12 -13.21
N ASP A 266 11.42 26.87 -13.90
CA ASP A 266 10.57 25.72 -13.62
C ASP A 266 11.29 24.39 -13.85
N LEU A 267 12.11 24.33 -14.91
CA LEU A 267 12.96 23.18 -15.21
C LEU A 267 14.02 22.98 -14.12
N ALA A 268 14.74 24.06 -13.75
CA ALA A 268 15.83 24.02 -12.77
C ALA A 268 15.35 23.76 -11.34
N THR A 269 14.07 24.00 -11.04
CA THR A 269 13.47 23.78 -9.71
C THR A 269 12.51 22.58 -9.66
N HIS A 270 12.51 21.74 -10.70
CA HIS A 270 11.60 20.59 -10.80
C HIS A 270 10.11 20.93 -10.65
N ARG A 271 9.70 22.10 -11.16
CA ARG A 271 8.31 22.58 -11.11
C ARG A 271 7.67 22.74 -12.50
N SER A 272 8.27 22.11 -13.49
CA SER A 272 7.77 22.12 -14.87
C SER A 272 6.52 21.24 -15.09
N GLY A 273 6.27 20.27 -14.21
CA GLY A 273 5.24 19.25 -14.42
C GLY A 273 5.64 18.14 -15.41
N LEU A 274 6.82 18.21 -15.99
CA LEU A 274 7.33 17.15 -16.87
C LEU A 274 7.60 15.85 -16.09
N ALA A 275 7.26 14.72 -16.69
CA ALA A 275 7.51 13.38 -16.14
C ALA A 275 9.00 13.15 -15.83
N PRO A 276 9.34 12.20 -14.94
CA PRO A 276 10.74 11.85 -14.65
C PRO A 276 11.54 11.46 -15.89
N PHE A 277 10.95 10.75 -16.85
CA PHE A 277 11.53 10.37 -18.13
C PHE A 277 10.50 10.51 -19.26
N PRO A 278 10.96 10.69 -20.52
CA PRO A 278 10.06 10.78 -21.65
C PRO A 278 9.42 9.42 -21.97
N TYR A 279 8.14 9.41 -22.34
CA TYR A 279 7.43 8.16 -22.64
C TYR A 279 7.86 7.51 -23.97
N ASN A 280 8.49 8.26 -24.87
CA ASN A 280 9.06 7.75 -26.12
C ASN A 280 10.50 7.20 -25.95
N LEU A 281 10.97 7.13 -24.72
CA LEU A 281 12.16 6.37 -24.37
C LEU A 281 11.78 4.90 -24.31
N HIS A 282 12.12 4.14 -25.36
CA HIS A 282 11.86 2.70 -25.42
C HIS A 282 13.15 1.95 -25.07
N PRO A 283 13.36 1.59 -23.78
CA PRO A 283 14.47 0.71 -23.45
C PRO A 283 14.15 -0.67 -24.02
N THR A 284 14.97 -1.17 -24.90
CA THR A 284 14.95 -2.56 -25.35
C THR A 284 15.21 -3.53 -24.22
N ASN A 285 15.79 -3.02 -23.13
CA ASN A 285 15.91 -3.67 -21.83
C ASN A 285 15.98 -2.58 -20.77
N ARG A 286 15.16 -2.66 -19.71
CA ARG A 286 15.15 -1.70 -18.57
C ARG A 286 16.51 -1.64 -17.83
N LEU A 287 17.35 -2.65 -18.01
CA LEU A 287 18.70 -2.74 -17.45
C LEU A 287 19.80 -2.42 -18.47
N ASN A 288 19.46 -1.99 -19.70
CA ASN A 288 20.45 -1.65 -20.69
C ASN A 288 20.95 -0.20 -20.47
N PRO A 289 22.18 0.00 -19.99
CA PRO A 289 22.73 1.34 -19.79
C PRO A 289 22.94 2.11 -21.10
N PHE A 290 22.81 1.46 -22.25
CA PHE A 290 22.88 2.06 -23.59
C PHE A 290 21.53 2.55 -24.13
N ALA A 291 20.41 2.26 -23.45
CA ALA A 291 19.09 2.69 -23.90
C ALA A 291 18.95 4.22 -24.02
N PHE A 292 19.76 4.99 -23.31
CA PHE A 292 19.78 6.45 -23.34
C PHE A 292 20.70 7.02 -24.44
N ARG A 293 21.71 6.29 -24.87
CA ARG A 293 22.67 6.75 -25.87
C ARG A 293 22.02 7.10 -27.20
N GLU A 294 21.02 6.33 -27.59
CA GLU A 294 20.27 6.50 -28.83
C GLU A 294 19.20 7.59 -28.71
N TYR A 295 18.96 8.13 -27.52
CA TYR A 295 18.00 9.19 -27.28
C TYR A 295 18.62 10.55 -27.60
N GLY A 296 18.61 10.93 -28.87
CA GLY A 296 19.15 12.20 -29.35
C GLY A 296 18.17 13.38 -29.22
N ALA A 297 18.62 14.54 -29.68
CA ALA A 297 17.82 15.78 -29.67
C ALA A 297 16.53 15.66 -30.50
N GLU A 298 16.55 14.91 -31.61
CA GLU A 298 15.38 14.69 -32.46
C GLU A 298 14.26 13.95 -31.70
N GLN A 299 14.60 12.90 -30.95
CA GLN A 299 13.67 12.16 -30.13
C GLN A 299 13.10 13.02 -29.00
N LEU A 300 13.93 13.84 -28.36
CA LEU A 300 13.52 14.82 -27.36
C LEU A 300 12.54 15.85 -27.93
N TYR A 301 12.86 16.40 -29.11
CA TYR A 301 11.97 17.36 -29.78
C TYR A 301 10.68 16.72 -30.25
N ALA A 302 10.71 15.48 -30.73
CA ALA A 302 9.49 14.73 -31.07
C ALA A 302 8.59 14.51 -29.85
N PHE A 303 9.20 14.21 -28.67
CA PHE A 303 8.48 14.16 -27.42
C PHE A 303 7.83 15.51 -27.09
N LEU A 304 8.59 16.60 -27.11
CA LEU A 304 8.11 17.94 -26.78
C LEU A 304 7.01 18.42 -27.75
N LYS A 305 7.10 18.05 -29.02
CA LYS A 305 6.08 18.35 -30.04
C LYS A 305 4.74 17.70 -29.71
N SER A 306 4.76 16.48 -29.20
CA SER A 306 3.52 15.74 -28.86
C SER A 306 3.00 16.06 -27.45
N HIS A 307 3.90 16.35 -26.50
CA HIS A 307 3.55 16.63 -25.11
C HIS A 307 3.19 18.09 -24.86
N GLY A 308 3.86 19.01 -25.57
CA GLY A 308 3.76 20.44 -25.34
C GLY A 308 4.67 20.93 -24.20
N VAL A 309 4.65 22.25 -23.98
CA VAL A 309 5.39 22.95 -22.91
C VAL A 309 4.45 23.82 -22.05
N ALA A 310 3.19 23.45 -21.94
CA ALA A 310 2.25 24.09 -21.03
C ALA A 310 2.64 23.77 -19.58
N LYS A 311 2.68 24.82 -18.76
CA LYS A 311 2.94 24.67 -17.33
C LYS A 311 1.61 24.40 -16.60
N PRO A 312 1.49 23.36 -15.78
CA PRO A 312 0.32 23.19 -14.93
C PRO A 312 0.12 24.37 -13.97
N GLU A 313 -1.12 24.85 -13.77
CA GLU A 313 -1.43 26.00 -12.90
C GLU A 313 -0.90 25.86 -11.47
N ASN A 314 -0.90 24.64 -10.93
CA ASN A 314 -0.42 24.31 -9.57
C ASN A 314 0.78 23.37 -9.61
N ALA A 315 1.75 23.62 -10.48
CA ALA A 315 2.95 22.81 -10.60
C ALA A 315 3.67 22.73 -9.25
N ARG A 316 3.73 21.53 -8.67
CA ARG A 316 4.50 21.20 -7.45
C ARG A 316 5.86 20.64 -7.82
N PHE A 317 6.70 20.47 -6.83
CA PHE A 317 7.97 19.79 -7.01
C PHE A 317 7.73 18.34 -7.50
N LEU A 318 8.27 18.04 -8.69
CA LEU A 318 8.28 16.72 -9.31
C LEU A 318 9.67 16.50 -9.94
N TYR A 319 10.49 15.67 -9.30
CA TYR A 319 11.82 15.39 -9.78
C TYR A 319 11.82 14.85 -11.21
N SER A 320 12.50 15.54 -12.15
CA SER A 320 12.46 15.21 -13.57
C SER A 320 13.84 15.25 -14.21
N ASN A 321 14.35 14.08 -14.63
CA ASN A 321 15.53 13.99 -15.49
C ASN A 321 15.24 14.55 -16.89
N LEU A 322 14.02 14.33 -17.40
CA LEU A 322 13.57 14.94 -18.65
C LEU A 322 13.64 16.46 -18.58
N GLY A 323 13.18 17.08 -17.47
CA GLY A 323 13.25 18.52 -17.28
C GLY A 323 14.68 19.07 -17.40
N TYR A 324 15.64 18.38 -16.79
CA TYR A 324 17.05 18.76 -16.90
C TYR A 324 17.70 18.42 -18.25
N GLY A 325 17.24 17.39 -18.93
CA GLY A 325 17.59 17.13 -20.32
C GLY A 325 17.13 18.27 -21.25
N VAL A 326 15.88 18.70 -21.09
CA VAL A 326 15.32 19.85 -21.82
C VAL A 326 16.07 21.14 -21.50
N LEU A 327 16.38 21.39 -20.22
CA LEU A 327 17.17 22.54 -19.79
C LEU A 327 18.56 22.52 -20.44
N GLY A 328 19.30 21.41 -20.35
CA GLY A 328 20.63 21.27 -20.98
C GLY A 328 20.58 21.56 -22.48
N GLN A 329 19.59 20.99 -23.19
CA GLN A 329 19.43 21.22 -24.62
C GLN A 329 19.07 22.68 -24.94
N ALA A 330 18.20 23.31 -24.12
CA ALA A 330 17.88 24.74 -24.28
C ALA A 330 19.14 25.64 -24.11
N LEU A 331 20.00 25.32 -23.15
CA LEU A 331 21.26 26.08 -22.95
C LEU A 331 22.25 25.86 -24.11
N ILE A 332 22.37 24.64 -24.65
CA ILE A 332 23.12 24.33 -25.87
C ILE A 332 22.62 25.19 -27.03
N ASN A 333 21.34 25.18 -27.30
CA ASN A 333 20.72 25.93 -28.40
C ASN A 333 20.96 27.44 -28.26
N ARG A 334 20.80 28.00 -27.08
CA ARG A 334 21.01 29.44 -26.83
C ARG A 334 22.45 29.89 -26.89
N SER A 335 23.36 29.08 -26.37
CA SER A 335 24.79 29.44 -26.31
C SER A 335 25.54 29.14 -27.62
N GLY A 336 25.04 28.16 -28.41
CA GLY A 336 25.74 27.61 -29.56
C GLY A 336 26.97 26.75 -29.19
N ALA A 337 27.16 26.47 -27.89
CA ALA A 337 28.22 25.64 -27.35
C ALA A 337 27.77 24.22 -27.10
N SER A 338 28.67 23.23 -27.15
CA SER A 338 28.32 21.86 -26.71
C SER A 338 28.04 21.82 -25.20
N TYR A 339 27.39 20.75 -24.72
CA TYR A 339 27.20 20.58 -23.30
C TYR A 339 28.52 20.43 -22.55
N ALA A 340 29.52 19.77 -23.15
CA ALA A 340 30.87 19.66 -22.61
C ALA A 340 31.55 21.04 -22.44
N ASP A 341 31.38 21.95 -23.43
CA ASP A 341 31.91 23.31 -23.33
C ASP A 341 31.23 24.14 -22.25
N LEU A 342 29.91 24.00 -22.08
CA LEU A 342 29.19 24.65 -20.99
C LEU A 342 29.73 24.22 -19.63
N ILE A 343 30.00 22.93 -19.44
CA ILE A 343 30.60 22.40 -18.22
C ILE A 343 32.05 22.86 -18.07
N GLY A 344 32.82 22.87 -19.18
CA GLY A 344 34.20 23.37 -19.22
C GLY A 344 34.34 24.83 -18.76
N ASN A 345 33.37 25.68 -19.05
CA ASN A 345 33.31 27.08 -18.57
C ASN A 345 33.16 27.21 -17.06
N ILE A 346 32.71 26.12 -16.36
CA ILE A 346 32.62 26.04 -14.91
C ILE A 346 33.87 25.39 -14.34
N THR A 347 34.26 24.25 -14.90
CA THR A 347 35.35 23.41 -14.37
C THR A 347 36.74 24.02 -14.59
N GLY A 348 36.94 24.71 -15.70
CA GLY A 348 38.22 25.37 -16.04
C GLY A 348 38.64 26.41 -14.99
N PRO A 349 37.83 27.45 -14.70
CA PRO A 349 38.15 28.44 -13.67
C PRO A 349 38.35 27.88 -12.25
N LEU A 350 37.72 26.71 -11.95
CA LEU A 350 37.85 26.02 -10.66
C LEU A 350 39.03 25.05 -10.62
N GLY A 351 39.75 24.86 -11.73
CA GLY A 351 40.90 23.93 -11.83
C GLY A 351 40.46 22.46 -11.70
N MET A 352 39.27 22.11 -12.19
CA MET A 352 38.68 20.77 -12.12
C MET A 352 38.95 19.99 -13.40
N HIS A 353 40.18 19.50 -13.57
CA HIS A 353 40.62 18.88 -14.81
C HIS A 353 40.09 17.46 -15.08
N ASP A 354 39.65 16.78 -14.04
CA ASP A 354 39.08 15.44 -14.10
C ASP A 354 37.54 15.45 -14.05
N THR A 355 36.91 16.61 -14.16
CA THR A 355 35.47 16.78 -14.21
C THR A 355 35.00 17.05 -15.63
N VAL A 356 34.57 16.03 -16.34
CA VAL A 356 34.31 16.05 -17.77
C VAL A 356 33.02 15.27 -18.14
N VAL A 357 32.48 15.59 -19.31
CA VAL A 357 31.43 14.81 -19.97
C VAL A 357 32.05 13.64 -20.75
N ASP A 358 33.10 13.92 -21.52
CA ASP A 358 33.80 12.96 -22.35
C ASP A 358 35.20 12.69 -21.78
N LEU A 359 35.50 11.43 -21.47
CA LEU A 359 36.76 11.01 -20.90
C LEU A 359 37.90 10.94 -21.95
N SER A 360 39.05 11.50 -21.64
CA SER A 360 40.27 11.23 -22.38
C SER A 360 40.75 9.78 -22.21
N PRO A 361 41.66 9.28 -23.05
CA PRO A 361 42.22 7.94 -22.89
C PRO A 361 42.89 7.70 -21.52
N GLU A 362 43.55 8.70 -20.94
CA GLU A 362 44.12 8.64 -19.61
C GLU A 362 43.06 8.54 -18.53
N GLN A 363 42.06 9.40 -18.60
CA GLN A 363 40.92 9.42 -17.66
C GLN A 363 40.12 8.12 -17.69
N ARG A 364 39.97 7.48 -18.86
CA ARG A 364 39.35 6.15 -18.97
C ARG A 364 40.09 5.06 -18.21
N GLY A 365 41.42 5.17 -18.11
CA GLY A 365 42.25 4.28 -17.30
C GLY A 365 42.06 4.44 -15.79
N ARG A 366 41.53 5.58 -15.34
CA ARG A 366 41.20 5.89 -13.93
C ARG A 366 39.74 5.76 -13.62
N LEU A 367 38.85 5.58 -14.63
CA LEU A 367 37.45 5.30 -14.40
C LEU A 367 37.34 3.94 -13.72
N ILE A 368 36.86 3.93 -12.47
CA ILE A 368 36.64 2.70 -11.73
C ILE A 368 35.48 1.90 -12.35
N GLN A 369 35.57 0.58 -12.40
CA GLN A 369 34.50 -0.27 -12.91
C GLN A 369 33.23 -0.11 -12.08
N GLY A 370 32.11 0.24 -12.71
CA GLY A 370 30.81 0.32 -12.06
C GLY A 370 30.12 -1.04 -11.95
N TYR A 371 29.35 -1.24 -10.89
CA TYR A 371 28.62 -2.47 -10.62
C TYR A 371 27.15 -2.16 -10.32
N ALA A 372 26.21 -2.84 -11.00
CA ALA A 372 24.78 -2.71 -10.72
C ALA A 372 24.42 -3.28 -9.34
N SER A 373 25.12 -4.35 -8.98
CA SER A 373 25.10 -5.00 -7.67
C SER A 373 26.47 -5.65 -7.44
N PRO A 374 26.80 -6.13 -6.24
CA PRO A 374 28.08 -6.82 -6.00
C PRO A 374 28.39 -7.87 -7.06
N ARG A 375 29.60 -7.83 -7.65
CA ARG A 375 30.07 -8.73 -8.70
C ARG A 375 29.39 -8.62 -10.07
N VAL A 376 28.40 -7.73 -10.26
CA VAL A 376 27.71 -7.54 -11.54
C VAL A 376 28.20 -6.25 -12.22
N PRO A 377 29.24 -6.33 -13.07
CA PRO A 377 29.79 -5.15 -13.73
C PRO A 377 28.81 -4.61 -14.77
N VAL A 378 28.74 -3.29 -14.89
CA VAL A 378 27.97 -2.58 -15.92
C VAL A 378 28.83 -1.60 -16.69
N GLY A 379 28.42 -1.31 -17.91
CA GLY A 379 29.05 -0.27 -18.72
C GLY A 379 28.67 1.13 -18.25
N GLY A 380 29.50 2.12 -18.59
CA GLY A 380 29.22 3.53 -18.34
C GLY A 380 27.95 3.99 -19.06
N VAL A 381 27.26 4.94 -18.45
CA VAL A 381 26.01 5.51 -18.98
C VAL A 381 26.31 6.69 -19.90
N ASP A 382 25.75 6.65 -21.11
CA ASP A 382 25.68 7.79 -22.03
C ASP A 382 24.23 8.23 -22.12
N LEU A 383 23.93 9.48 -21.75
CA LEU A 383 22.57 9.97 -21.62
C LEU A 383 22.03 10.69 -22.86
N GLY A 384 22.84 10.83 -23.91
CA GLY A 384 22.44 11.50 -25.15
C GLY A 384 21.86 12.89 -24.90
N ALA A 385 20.64 13.16 -25.38
CA ALA A 385 19.96 14.45 -25.17
C ALA A 385 19.61 14.75 -23.70
N LEU A 386 19.67 13.78 -22.82
CA LEU A 386 19.44 13.96 -21.38
C LEU A 386 20.74 14.23 -20.61
N ALA A 387 21.86 14.56 -21.27
CA ALA A 387 23.17 14.80 -20.67
C ALA A 387 23.11 15.77 -19.48
N GLY A 388 22.30 16.84 -19.57
CA GLY A 388 22.11 17.81 -18.50
C GLY A 388 21.56 17.23 -17.19
N ALA A 389 21.06 15.99 -17.20
CA ALA A 389 20.52 15.31 -16.02
C ALA A 389 21.56 14.47 -15.27
N GLY A 390 22.70 14.03 -15.93
CA GLY A 390 23.55 13.05 -15.25
C GLY A 390 24.84 12.62 -15.96
N ALA A 391 25.33 13.34 -16.96
CA ALA A 391 26.43 12.86 -17.84
C ALA A 391 27.87 13.11 -17.31
N ILE A 392 28.05 13.83 -16.21
CA ILE A 392 29.38 14.23 -15.74
C ILE A 392 30.08 13.08 -15.01
N ARG A 393 31.38 12.96 -15.25
CA ARG A 393 32.32 12.12 -14.49
C ARG A 393 33.29 13.03 -13.74
N SER A 394 33.69 12.63 -12.54
CA SER A 394 34.57 13.44 -11.69
C SER A 394 35.33 12.58 -10.68
N THR A 395 36.30 13.21 -10.01
CA THR A 395 37.04 12.69 -8.85
C THR A 395 36.54 13.36 -7.56
N ALA A 396 36.82 12.75 -6.41
CA ALA A 396 36.57 13.39 -5.11
C ALA A 396 37.35 14.69 -4.93
N ALA A 397 38.57 14.78 -5.50
CA ALA A 397 39.42 15.98 -5.43
C ALA A 397 38.77 17.16 -6.15
N ASP A 398 38.22 16.94 -7.34
CA ASP A 398 37.57 17.99 -8.12
C ASP A 398 36.23 18.37 -7.50
N MET A 399 35.46 17.38 -7.04
CA MET A 399 34.20 17.65 -6.34
C MET A 399 34.41 18.48 -5.08
N LEU A 400 35.52 18.28 -4.33
CA LEU A 400 35.81 19.14 -3.19
C LEU A 400 36.18 20.57 -3.61
N ARG A 401 36.82 20.78 -4.78
CA ARG A 401 37.01 22.12 -5.33
C ARG A 401 35.66 22.78 -5.63
N TYR A 402 34.77 22.05 -6.27
CA TYR A 402 33.42 22.51 -6.57
C TYR A 402 32.61 22.86 -5.30
N LEU A 403 32.60 21.96 -4.33
CA LEU A 403 31.86 22.14 -3.07
C LEU A 403 32.47 23.27 -2.22
N SER A 404 33.82 23.38 -2.14
CA SER A 404 34.46 24.49 -1.43
C SER A 404 34.22 25.85 -2.11
N ALA A 405 34.13 25.89 -3.44
CA ALA A 405 33.72 27.08 -4.15
C ALA A 405 32.23 27.45 -3.94
N ASN A 406 31.38 26.48 -3.85
CA ASN A 406 29.97 26.71 -3.47
C ASN A 406 29.82 27.16 -2.01
N LEU A 407 30.61 26.61 -1.10
CA LEU A 407 30.64 27.02 0.31
C LEU A 407 31.17 28.43 0.49
N HIS A 408 32.25 28.80 -0.26
CA HIS A 408 32.92 30.07 -0.23
C HIS A 408 33.00 30.73 -1.62
N PRO A 409 31.88 31.17 -2.20
CA PRO A 409 31.88 31.77 -3.54
C PRO A 409 32.80 33.00 -3.65
N GLU A 410 33.02 33.71 -2.55
CA GLU A 410 33.92 34.88 -2.50
C GLU A 410 35.37 34.54 -2.86
N THR A 411 35.83 33.30 -2.74
CA THR A 411 37.16 32.84 -3.08
C THR A 411 37.37 32.59 -4.58
N VAL A 412 36.25 32.50 -5.33
CA VAL A 412 36.30 32.28 -6.79
C VAL A 412 36.75 33.55 -7.50
N SER A 413 37.82 33.45 -8.27
CA SER A 413 38.42 34.61 -8.97
C SER A 413 37.55 35.14 -10.08
N ASP A 414 36.86 34.24 -10.83
CA ASP A 414 35.91 34.61 -11.88
C ASP A 414 34.67 35.25 -11.27
N THR A 415 34.50 36.55 -11.54
CA THR A 415 33.41 37.34 -10.94
C THR A 415 32.01 36.92 -11.45
N GLY A 416 31.94 36.46 -12.70
CA GLY A 416 30.70 35.97 -13.32
C GLY A 416 30.28 34.64 -12.69
N LEU A 417 31.21 33.70 -12.54
CA LEU A 417 31.00 32.42 -11.91
C LEU A 417 30.64 32.59 -10.42
N ARG A 418 31.36 33.50 -9.71
CA ARG A 418 31.01 33.86 -8.32
C ARG A 418 29.55 34.32 -8.18
N ALA A 419 29.13 35.26 -9.01
CA ALA A 419 27.77 35.79 -8.99
C ALA A 419 26.75 34.72 -9.34
N ALA A 420 27.07 33.81 -10.27
CA ALA A 420 26.24 32.69 -10.63
C ALA A 420 26.03 31.72 -9.46
N MET A 421 27.08 31.32 -8.74
CA MET A 421 27.00 30.48 -7.53
C MET A 421 26.16 31.13 -6.44
N GLN A 422 26.33 32.42 -6.19
CA GLN A 422 25.49 33.15 -5.22
C GLN A 422 24.00 33.21 -5.64
N SER A 423 23.75 33.26 -6.94
CA SER A 423 22.39 33.21 -7.48
C SER A 423 21.77 31.81 -7.40
N GLU A 424 22.59 30.79 -7.57
CA GLU A 424 22.19 29.37 -7.54
C GLU A 424 21.68 28.97 -6.16
N HIS A 425 22.25 29.45 -5.07
CA HIS A 425 21.86 29.08 -3.70
C HIS A 425 20.59 29.78 -3.19
N LYS A 426 20.02 30.74 -3.94
CA LYS A 426 18.78 31.39 -3.53
C LYS A 426 17.62 30.39 -3.56
N LEU A 427 16.96 30.19 -2.42
CA LEU A 427 15.76 29.37 -2.34
C LEU A 427 14.67 29.93 -3.24
N ARG A 428 14.04 29.07 -4.02
CA ARG A 428 13.02 29.42 -5.02
C ARG A 428 11.63 28.93 -4.65
N ALA A 429 11.53 27.76 -4.01
CA ALA A 429 10.25 27.20 -3.61
C ALA A 429 10.42 26.17 -2.49
N PRO A 430 9.39 25.97 -1.66
CA PRO A 430 9.37 24.87 -0.70
C PRO A 430 9.14 23.53 -1.41
N ILE A 431 9.75 22.45 -0.89
CA ILE A 431 9.46 21.04 -1.23
C ILE A 431 8.63 20.43 -0.12
N THR A 432 9.13 20.49 1.12
CA THR A 432 8.46 20.07 2.35
C THR A 432 8.58 21.19 3.40
N PRO A 433 7.98 21.09 4.59
CA PRO A 433 8.22 22.05 5.67
C PRO A 433 9.69 22.17 6.07
N GLU A 434 10.47 21.08 5.90
CA GLU A 434 11.89 21.03 6.28
C GLU A 434 12.86 21.16 5.09
N ALA A 435 12.37 21.22 3.85
CA ALA A 435 13.21 21.28 2.66
C ALA A 435 12.70 22.26 1.61
N GLY A 436 13.61 23.03 1.01
CA GLY A 436 13.36 23.93 -0.11
C GLY A 436 14.29 23.65 -1.30
N ILE A 437 13.87 24.07 -2.51
CA ILE A 437 14.67 23.97 -3.73
C ILE A 437 15.26 25.34 -4.10
N ALA A 438 16.55 25.35 -4.33
CA ALA A 438 17.27 26.42 -5.00
C ALA A 438 17.38 26.12 -6.51
N LEU A 439 18.43 26.48 -7.22
CA LEU A 439 18.68 25.96 -8.56
C LEU A 439 19.43 24.62 -8.43
N ALA A 440 18.74 23.50 -8.63
CA ALA A 440 19.16 22.12 -8.40
C ALA A 440 19.36 21.73 -6.92
N TRP A 441 20.03 22.57 -6.14
CA TRP A 441 20.35 22.28 -4.75
C TRP A 441 19.09 22.19 -3.88
N ILE A 442 18.98 21.13 -3.09
CA ILE A 442 17.97 20.97 -2.05
C ILE A 442 18.55 21.48 -0.74
N TYR A 443 17.90 22.45 -0.13
CA TYR A 443 18.29 22.97 1.18
C TYR A 443 17.42 22.38 2.28
N TYR A 444 18.05 21.66 3.21
CA TYR A 444 17.39 21.10 4.38
C TYR A 444 17.51 22.07 5.55
N THR A 445 16.38 22.70 5.93
CA THR A 445 16.32 23.72 6.97
C THR A 445 16.66 23.20 8.37
N ASN A 446 16.31 21.95 8.65
CA ASN A 446 16.59 21.27 9.92
C ASN A 446 18.07 20.89 10.09
N LYS A 447 18.82 20.74 8.97
CA LYS A 447 20.25 20.37 8.95
C LYS A 447 21.15 21.54 8.58
N GLY A 448 20.63 22.60 8.02
CA GLY A 448 21.41 23.74 7.54
C GLY A 448 22.35 23.41 6.37
N ILE A 449 22.01 22.44 5.52
CA ILE A 449 22.87 21.98 4.42
C ILE A 449 22.19 22.13 3.06
N TYR A 450 23.00 22.38 2.03
CA TYR A 450 22.64 22.19 0.63
C TYR A 450 23.12 20.82 0.19
N GLU A 451 22.26 20.02 -0.40
CA GLU A 451 22.56 18.64 -0.75
C GLU A 451 22.05 18.30 -2.15
N HIS A 452 22.79 17.47 -2.86
CA HIS A 452 22.29 16.73 -4.04
C HIS A 452 22.98 15.37 -4.12
N ASN A 453 22.19 14.32 -4.26
CA ASN A 453 22.71 12.98 -4.48
C ASN A 453 22.66 12.59 -5.97
N GLY A 454 23.34 11.51 -6.33
CA GLY A 454 23.42 11.02 -7.69
C GLY A 454 23.41 9.50 -7.79
N GLY A 455 22.87 9.01 -8.90
CA GLY A 455 22.91 7.59 -9.22
C GLY A 455 22.92 7.38 -10.73
N THR A 456 23.67 6.37 -11.18
CA THR A 456 23.66 5.79 -12.52
C THR A 456 23.51 4.28 -12.39
N SER A 457 23.57 3.54 -13.49
CA SER A 457 23.44 2.07 -13.45
C SER A 457 24.50 1.37 -12.59
N GLY A 458 25.68 1.97 -12.42
CA GLY A 458 26.81 1.37 -11.71
C GLY A 458 27.45 2.23 -10.64
N TYR A 459 26.92 3.41 -10.37
CA TYR A 459 27.54 4.36 -9.43
C TYR A 459 26.49 5.06 -8.59
N THR A 460 26.86 5.39 -7.34
CA THR A 460 26.09 6.28 -6.50
C THR A 460 26.98 7.32 -5.85
N SER A 461 26.44 8.49 -5.60
CA SER A 461 27.15 9.64 -5.06
C SER A 461 26.27 10.48 -4.15
N ASP A 462 26.90 11.23 -3.24
CA ASP A 462 26.21 12.19 -2.40
C ASP A 462 27.14 13.38 -2.11
N ALA A 463 26.63 14.58 -2.33
CA ALA A 463 27.39 15.82 -2.18
C ALA A 463 26.60 16.84 -1.37
N PHE A 464 27.18 17.35 -0.31
CA PHE A 464 26.56 18.42 0.46
C PHE A 464 27.58 19.39 1.06
N PHE A 465 27.11 20.60 1.39
CA PHE A 465 27.87 21.57 2.13
C PHE A 465 27.01 22.31 3.15
N SER A 466 27.63 22.67 4.28
CA SER A 466 27.02 23.39 5.39
C SER A 466 27.64 24.76 5.55
N PRO A 467 26.95 25.85 5.16
CA PRO A 467 27.47 27.21 5.38
C PRO A 467 27.68 27.54 6.86
N ALA A 468 26.79 27.07 7.72
CA ALA A 468 26.86 27.32 9.17
C ALA A 468 27.97 26.48 9.85
N GLY A 469 28.20 25.24 9.38
CA GLY A 469 29.19 24.33 9.94
C GLY A 469 30.59 24.48 9.32
N ASP A 470 30.70 25.28 8.26
CA ASP A 470 31.94 25.51 7.48
C ASP A 470 32.65 24.22 7.04
N TYR A 471 31.82 23.31 6.44
CA TYR A 471 32.33 22.05 5.88
C TYR A 471 31.57 21.62 4.62
N ALA A 472 32.23 20.78 3.82
CA ALA A 472 31.65 20.15 2.65
C ALA A 472 32.08 18.69 2.56
N VAL A 473 31.22 17.83 2.04
CA VAL A 473 31.44 16.38 1.93
C VAL A 473 31.03 15.89 0.57
N ILE A 474 31.83 14.99 0.01
CA ILE A 474 31.50 14.20 -1.17
C ILE A 474 31.73 12.71 -0.89
N VAL A 475 30.80 11.90 -1.22
CA VAL A 475 30.90 10.43 -1.22
C VAL A 475 30.66 9.92 -2.63
N LEU A 476 31.61 9.16 -3.16
CA LEU A 476 31.54 8.54 -4.49
C LEU A 476 31.76 7.04 -4.35
N THR A 477 30.85 6.24 -4.91
CA THR A 477 30.98 4.78 -4.91
C THR A 477 30.66 4.21 -6.29
N ASN A 478 31.35 3.13 -6.65
CA ASN A 478 31.17 2.41 -7.92
C ASN A 478 30.15 1.28 -7.83
N VAL A 479 29.20 1.39 -6.93
CA VAL A 479 28.09 0.42 -6.80
C VAL A 479 26.77 1.14 -7.03
N GLY A 480 25.92 0.51 -7.83
CA GLY A 480 24.67 1.06 -8.36
C GLY A 480 23.53 1.18 -7.36
N PRO A 481 22.32 1.35 -7.87
CA PRO A 481 21.14 1.77 -7.09
C PRO A 481 20.73 0.92 -5.89
N ASP A 482 21.14 -0.34 -5.84
CA ASP A 482 20.90 -1.19 -4.66
C ASP A 482 21.69 -0.70 -3.44
N LEU A 483 22.79 0.02 -3.68
CA LEU A 483 23.55 0.78 -2.69
C LEU A 483 23.33 2.29 -2.76
N PHE A 484 22.34 2.74 -3.50
CA PHE A 484 21.98 4.17 -3.57
C PHE A 484 21.88 4.79 -2.18
N GLN A 485 21.45 4.00 -1.23
CA GLN A 485 21.36 4.36 0.17
C GLN A 485 22.71 4.35 0.89
N PHE A 486 23.68 3.57 0.43
CA PHE A 486 24.98 3.50 1.11
C PHE A 486 25.77 4.80 0.96
N ALA A 487 25.79 5.43 -0.22
CA ALA A 487 26.44 6.73 -0.40
C ALA A 487 25.82 7.80 0.50
N SER A 488 24.48 7.91 0.49
CA SER A 488 23.76 8.88 1.33
C SER A 488 23.83 8.54 2.83
N MET A 489 23.80 7.26 3.19
CA MET A 489 24.04 6.82 4.57
C MET A 489 25.43 7.20 5.07
N LEU A 490 26.44 6.97 4.26
CA LEU A 490 27.83 7.33 4.61
C LEU A 490 28.00 8.85 4.69
N ALA A 491 27.39 9.59 3.78
CA ALA A 491 27.36 11.04 3.80
C ALA A 491 26.73 11.59 5.09
N GLU A 492 25.56 11.08 5.47
CA GLU A 492 24.87 11.42 6.72
C GLU A 492 25.66 10.99 7.96
N HIS A 493 26.30 9.80 7.92
CA HIS A 493 27.17 9.34 8.98
C HIS A 493 28.34 10.32 9.20
N ILE A 494 28.96 10.79 8.10
CA ILE A 494 30.06 11.75 8.15
C ILE A 494 29.58 13.09 8.72
N ARG A 495 28.41 13.58 8.26
CA ARG A 495 27.78 14.78 8.80
C ARG A 495 27.62 14.70 10.33
N ALA A 496 27.00 13.60 10.79
CA ALA A 496 26.78 13.38 12.21
C ALA A 496 28.09 13.30 13.01
N ARG A 497 29.16 12.70 12.43
CA ARG A 497 30.51 12.71 13.04
C ARG A 497 31.13 14.09 13.12
N LEU A 498 30.96 14.92 12.08
CA LEU A 498 31.45 16.28 12.06
C LEU A 498 30.75 17.21 13.06
N GLU A 499 29.48 16.96 13.33
CA GLU A 499 28.59 17.73 14.22
C GLU A 499 28.51 17.17 15.65
N GLY A 500 29.03 15.97 15.89
CA GLY A 500 28.93 15.32 17.21
C GLY A 500 27.55 14.72 17.52
N GLU A 501 26.79 14.40 16.48
CA GLU A 501 25.48 13.80 16.59
C GLU A 501 25.54 12.27 16.63
N ARG A 502 24.38 11.63 16.84
CA ARG A 502 24.24 10.19 16.67
C ARG A 502 24.39 9.84 15.19
N ALA A 503 25.40 9.07 14.85
CA ALA A 503 25.65 8.64 13.48
C ALA A 503 24.86 7.38 13.12
N VAL A 504 24.33 7.31 11.89
CA VAL A 504 23.73 6.10 11.32
C VAL A 504 24.75 4.96 11.34
N SER A 505 24.37 3.76 11.69
CA SER A 505 25.28 2.61 11.66
C SER A 505 25.68 2.27 10.22
N LEU A 506 26.95 2.08 9.99
CA LEU A 506 27.51 1.60 8.72
C LEU A 506 27.69 0.07 8.70
N ASN A 507 27.07 -0.65 9.64
CA ASN A 507 27.03 -2.09 9.57
C ASN A 507 26.21 -2.51 8.35
N VAL A 508 26.88 -2.97 7.33
CA VAL A 508 26.27 -3.54 6.14
C VAL A 508 26.57 -5.04 6.08
N ALA A 509 25.65 -5.82 5.62
CA ALA A 509 25.80 -7.23 5.39
C ALA A 509 25.59 -7.56 3.91
N LEU A 510 26.41 -8.43 3.35
CA LEU A 510 26.10 -9.06 2.07
C LEU A 510 24.90 -9.97 2.27
N VAL A 511 23.82 -9.66 1.59
CA VAL A 511 22.70 -10.60 1.43
C VAL A 511 23.08 -11.51 0.29
N PRO A 512 23.35 -12.79 0.54
CA PRO A 512 23.73 -13.70 -0.52
C PRO A 512 22.64 -13.77 -1.57
N GLY A 513 23.00 -13.66 -2.83
CA GLY A 513 22.16 -14.07 -3.92
C GLY A 513 21.84 -15.55 -3.71
N SER A 514 20.61 -15.97 -3.99
CA SER A 514 20.32 -17.38 -4.09
C SER A 514 21.01 -17.87 -5.34
N GLY A 515 21.97 -18.78 -5.23
CA GLY A 515 22.69 -19.32 -6.38
C GLY A 515 21.82 -20.22 -7.29
N GLY A 516 20.48 -20.13 -7.19
CA GLY A 516 19.55 -21.00 -7.94
C GLY A 516 19.60 -22.44 -7.49
N SER A 517 20.30 -22.77 -6.40
CA SER A 517 20.42 -24.14 -5.94
C SER A 517 19.11 -24.66 -5.34
N ALA A 518 18.93 -25.97 -5.38
CA ALA A 518 17.79 -26.62 -4.72
C ALA A 518 17.79 -26.39 -3.20
N TRP A 519 18.96 -26.23 -2.58
CA TRP A 519 19.08 -25.92 -1.17
C TRP A 519 18.62 -24.50 -0.83
N ASP A 520 18.95 -23.52 -1.67
CA ASP A 520 18.49 -22.14 -1.51
C ASP A 520 16.98 -22.05 -1.66
N PHE A 521 16.43 -22.76 -2.64
CA PHE A 521 14.98 -22.88 -2.77
C PHE A 521 14.33 -23.46 -1.51
N LEU A 522 14.85 -24.56 -0.97
CA LEU A 522 14.30 -25.18 0.23
C LEU A 522 14.37 -24.22 1.44
N ARG A 523 15.46 -23.47 1.56
CA ARG A 523 15.62 -22.47 2.62
C ARG A 523 14.60 -21.34 2.47
N LEU A 524 14.44 -20.78 1.27
CA LEU A 524 13.47 -19.73 0.97
C LEU A 524 12.04 -20.23 1.18
N PHE A 525 11.76 -21.47 0.74
CA PHE A 525 10.47 -22.11 0.93
C PHE A 525 10.14 -22.28 2.42
N ALA A 526 11.10 -22.76 3.20
CA ALA A 526 10.93 -22.91 4.66
C ALA A 526 10.76 -21.54 5.33
N ALA A 527 11.60 -20.56 4.99
CA ALA A 527 11.50 -19.19 5.51
C ALA A 527 10.13 -18.57 5.21
N TRP A 528 9.62 -18.76 3.99
CA TRP A 528 8.30 -18.30 3.59
C TRP A 528 7.19 -18.90 4.45
N TRP A 529 7.10 -20.24 4.48
CA TRP A 529 6.02 -20.92 5.18
C TRP A 529 6.06 -20.71 6.69
N ILE A 530 7.24 -20.73 7.31
CA ILE A 530 7.40 -20.44 8.73
C ILE A 530 6.93 -19.02 9.04
N THR A 531 7.31 -18.05 8.23
CA THR A 531 6.94 -16.64 8.46
C THR A 531 5.43 -16.41 8.27
N MET A 532 4.83 -16.96 7.22
CA MET A 532 3.39 -16.81 6.97
C MET A 532 2.56 -17.51 8.05
N MET A 533 2.97 -18.70 8.49
CA MET A 533 2.34 -19.39 9.61
C MET A 533 2.48 -18.62 10.93
N ALA A 534 3.67 -18.08 11.20
CA ALA A 534 3.96 -17.34 12.44
C ALA A 534 3.17 -16.01 12.48
N SER A 535 3.16 -15.24 11.40
CA SER A 535 2.44 -13.95 11.32
C SER A 535 0.92 -14.15 11.43
N GLY A 536 0.38 -15.15 10.74
CA GLY A 536 -1.02 -15.52 10.85
C GLY A 536 -1.40 -16.00 12.25
N ALA A 537 -0.58 -16.87 12.86
CA ALA A 537 -0.81 -17.34 14.23
C ALA A 537 -0.74 -16.19 15.25
N PHE A 538 0.20 -15.25 15.08
CA PHE A 538 0.32 -14.07 15.93
C PHE A 538 -0.96 -13.26 15.97
N ILE A 539 -1.45 -12.82 14.79
CA ILE A 539 -2.65 -11.98 14.74
C ILE A 539 -3.91 -12.72 15.23
N TYR A 540 -4.01 -14.01 14.94
CA TYR A 540 -5.08 -14.86 15.47
C TYR A 540 -5.07 -14.90 16.99
N CYS A 541 -3.89 -15.11 17.59
CA CYS A 541 -3.70 -15.10 19.04
C CYS A 541 -4.05 -13.74 19.66
N CYS A 542 -3.66 -12.62 19.02
CA CYS A 542 -4.03 -11.28 19.49
C CYS A 542 -5.56 -11.08 19.57
N VAL A 543 -6.28 -11.53 18.55
CA VAL A 543 -7.75 -11.48 18.54
C VAL A 543 -8.35 -12.36 19.63
N LEU A 544 -7.82 -13.58 19.85
CA LEU A 544 -8.27 -14.47 20.92
C LEU A 544 -8.00 -13.89 22.32
N VAL A 545 -6.85 -13.27 22.53
CA VAL A 545 -6.52 -12.62 23.81
C VAL A 545 -7.49 -11.48 24.08
N ALA A 546 -7.74 -10.61 23.12
CA ALA A 546 -8.67 -9.50 23.26
C ALA A 546 -10.09 -9.98 23.64
N GLN A 547 -10.56 -11.03 22.97
CA GLN A 547 -11.85 -11.65 23.27
C GLN A 547 -11.88 -12.30 24.64
N GLY A 548 -10.83 -13.07 24.97
CA GLY A 548 -10.75 -13.78 26.24
C GLY A 548 -10.63 -12.83 27.43
N VAL A 549 -9.88 -11.75 27.33
CA VAL A 549 -9.80 -10.69 28.36
C VAL A 549 -11.16 -10.06 28.58
N ALA A 550 -11.89 -9.74 27.50
CA ALA A 550 -13.25 -9.22 27.63
C ALA A 550 -14.21 -10.23 28.33
N ALA A 551 -14.09 -11.52 28.01
CA ALA A 551 -14.88 -12.59 28.64
C ALA A 551 -14.53 -12.77 30.12
N LEU A 552 -13.27 -12.52 30.51
CA LEU A 552 -12.81 -12.56 31.91
C LEU A 552 -13.27 -11.33 32.70
N LEU A 553 -13.19 -10.14 32.14
CA LEU A 553 -13.47 -8.91 32.87
C LEU A 553 -14.96 -8.58 32.97
N LEU A 554 -15.73 -8.85 31.92
CA LEU A 554 -17.13 -8.41 31.83
C LEU A 554 -18.11 -9.47 32.37
N PRO A 555 -19.18 -9.08 33.07
CA PRO A 555 -20.36 -9.94 33.29
C PRO A 555 -20.95 -10.38 31.95
N ARG A 556 -21.54 -11.61 31.90
CA ARG A 556 -21.99 -12.19 30.63
C ARG A 556 -22.96 -11.30 29.85
N ARG A 557 -23.92 -10.66 30.53
CA ARG A 557 -24.89 -9.74 29.91
C ARG A 557 -24.25 -8.56 29.20
N TYR A 558 -23.16 -8.02 29.74
CA TYR A 558 -22.42 -6.92 29.12
C TYR A 558 -21.45 -7.46 28.06
N PHE A 559 -20.83 -8.60 28.31
CA PHE A 559 -19.93 -9.25 27.34
C PHE A 559 -20.63 -9.49 26.01
N LEU A 560 -21.86 -10.04 26.00
CA LEU A 560 -22.61 -10.30 24.76
C LEU A 560 -22.88 -9.02 23.93
N ARG A 561 -23.09 -7.86 24.60
CA ARG A 561 -23.27 -6.57 23.93
C ARG A 561 -21.94 -5.96 23.47
N VAL A 562 -20.97 -5.91 24.36
CA VAL A 562 -19.64 -5.33 24.12
C VAL A 562 -18.85 -6.16 23.12
N SER A 563 -18.92 -7.49 23.19
CA SER A 563 -18.28 -8.43 22.25
C SER A 563 -18.59 -8.11 20.79
N SER A 564 -19.84 -7.75 20.50
CA SER A 564 -20.26 -7.39 19.16
C SER A 564 -19.65 -6.07 18.67
N TRP A 565 -19.47 -5.09 19.54
CA TRP A 565 -18.79 -3.84 19.21
C TRP A 565 -17.27 -3.99 19.13
N MET A 566 -16.70 -4.83 19.99
CA MET A 566 -15.28 -5.20 19.92
C MET A 566 -14.94 -5.89 18.60
N GLN A 567 -15.81 -6.80 18.16
CA GLN A 567 -15.65 -7.48 16.87
C GLN A 567 -15.68 -6.48 15.71
N LEU A 568 -16.62 -5.53 15.74
CA LEU A 568 -16.71 -4.47 14.74
C LEU A 568 -15.46 -3.56 14.77
N GLY A 569 -15.02 -3.20 15.99
CA GLY A 569 -13.81 -2.40 16.20
C GLY A 569 -12.54 -3.13 15.75
N ALA A 570 -12.41 -4.42 16.06
CA ALA A 570 -11.30 -5.25 15.60
C ALA A 570 -11.26 -5.37 14.07
N PHE A 571 -12.43 -5.56 13.44
CA PHE A 571 -12.55 -5.55 11.98
C PHE A 571 -12.06 -4.21 11.40
N ALA A 572 -12.58 -3.11 11.90
CA ALA A 572 -12.21 -1.77 11.43
C ALA A 572 -10.71 -1.48 11.63
N LEU A 573 -10.16 -1.89 12.79
CA LEU A 573 -8.74 -1.72 13.13
C LEU A 573 -7.82 -2.51 12.18
N LEU A 574 -8.15 -3.77 11.89
CA LEU A 574 -7.38 -4.61 10.97
C LEU A 574 -7.38 -4.03 9.55
N VAL A 575 -8.54 -3.63 9.06
CA VAL A 575 -8.67 -3.04 7.72
C VAL A 575 -7.96 -1.69 7.66
N ALA A 576 -8.20 -0.81 8.63
CA ALA A 576 -7.54 0.50 8.68
C ALA A 576 -6.03 0.37 8.85
N GLY A 577 -5.56 -0.51 9.74
CA GLY A 577 -4.13 -0.78 9.94
C GLY A 577 -3.45 -1.19 8.64
N TYR A 578 -4.01 -2.16 7.92
CA TYR A 578 -3.47 -2.63 6.65
C TYR A 578 -3.37 -1.53 5.58
N PHE A 579 -4.39 -0.68 5.44
CA PHE A 579 -4.38 0.36 4.41
C PHE A 579 -3.64 1.64 4.82
N LEU A 580 -3.50 1.89 6.12
CA LEU A 580 -2.68 2.98 6.65
C LEU A 580 -1.18 2.62 6.68
N GLU A 581 -0.86 1.32 6.66
CA GLU A 581 0.52 0.87 6.65
C GLU A 581 1.26 1.36 5.38
N PRO A 582 2.47 1.92 5.49
CA PRO A 582 3.22 2.38 4.32
C PRO A 582 3.52 1.22 3.37
N LYS A 583 2.98 1.27 2.16
CA LYS A 583 3.10 0.17 1.18
C LYS A 583 4.44 0.13 0.45
N VAL A 584 5.17 1.23 0.46
CA VAL A 584 6.50 1.33 -0.15
C VAL A 584 7.46 1.73 0.96
N VAL A 585 7.96 0.73 1.67
CA VAL A 585 9.09 0.92 2.54
C VAL A 585 10.31 0.62 1.72
N THR A 586 10.99 1.67 1.33
CA THR A 586 12.36 1.51 0.88
C THR A 586 13.20 1.06 2.08
N PRO A 587 14.22 0.22 1.91
CA PRO A 587 15.20 -0.02 2.96
C PRO A 587 15.74 1.28 3.59
N SER A 588 15.78 2.39 2.83
CA SER A 588 16.09 3.73 3.34
C SER A 588 15.08 4.27 4.36
N ALA A 589 13.79 4.03 4.17
CA ALA A 589 12.79 4.47 5.15
C ALA A 589 12.85 3.68 6.46
N LEU A 590 13.31 2.42 6.40
CA LEU A 590 13.64 1.62 7.61
C LEU A 590 14.92 2.12 8.30
N LEU A 591 15.79 2.80 7.54
CA LEU A 591 17.09 3.26 8.00
C LEU A 591 17.10 4.74 8.41
N LEU A 592 16.23 5.55 7.79
CA LEU A 592 16.07 6.97 8.10
C LEU A 592 15.02 7.15 9.21
N HIS A 593 15.44 7.68 10.33
CA HIS A 593 14.69 7.75 11.60
C HIS A 593 13.37 8.57 11.58
N GLU A 594 13.10 9.34 10.54
CA GLU A 594 11.91 10.20 10.48
C GLU A 594 10.57 9.45 10.41
N SER A 595 10.60 8.18 9.99
CA SER A 595 9.43 7.27 10.03
C SER A 595 9.63 6.05 10.94
N SER A 596 10.76 5.95 11.62
CA SER A 596 11.23 4.74 12.32
C SER A 596 10.34 4.29 13.48
N ALA A 597 9.85 5.21 14.28
CA ALA A 597 9.01 4.83 15.43
C ALA A 597 7.73 4.09 14.99
N TYR A 598 7.10 4.54 13.90
CA TYR A 598 5.91 3.86 13.36
C TYR A 598 6.26 2.48 12.77
N LEU A 599 7.34 2.41 11.99
CA LEU A 599 7.79 1.17 11.35
C LEU A 599 8.26 0.14 12.39
N GLU A 600 8.97 0.59 13.41
CA GLU A 600 9.42 -0.25 14.51
C GLU A 600 8.26 -0.87 15.32
N TRP A 601 7.10 -0.22 15.37
CA TRP A 601 5.91 -0.69 16.08
C TRP A 601 4.92 -1.46 15.21
N SER A 602 5.13 -1.52 13.89
CA SER A 602 4.25 -2.30 13.00
C SER A 602 4.62 -3.77 12.98
N PRO A 603 3.71 -4.68 13.38
CA PRO A 603 4.01 -6.11 13.48
C PRO A 603 4.42 -6.76 12.15
N SER A 604 3.91 -6.30 11.01
CA SER A 604 4.26 -6.84 9.69
C SER A 604 5.75 -6.73 9.38
N TYR A 605 6.41 -5.65 9.84
CA TYR A 605 7.87 -5.48 9.72
C TYR A 605 8.65 -6.41 10.64
N TRP A 606 8.14 -6.74 11.84
CA TRP A 606 8.79 -7.73 12.69
C TRP A 606 8.89 -9.09 11.99
N PHE A 607 7.81 -9.49 11.32
CA PHE A 607 7.79 -10.73 10.54
C PHE A 607 8.60 -10.66 9.25
N LEU A 608 8.80 -9.49 8.65
CA LEU A 608 9.77 -9.30 7.59
C LEU A 608 11.20 -9.58 8.11
N GLY A 609 11.54 -9.09 9.30
CA GLY A 609 12.80 -9.42 9.96
C GLY A 609 12.95 -10.92 10.22
N LEU A 610 11.89 -11.59 10.64
CA LEU A 610 11.86 -13.04 10.84
C LEU A 610 12.10 -13.79 9.53
N PHE A 611 11.47 -13.37 8.42
CA PHE A 611 11.70 -13.94 7.10
C PHE A 611 13.18 -13.80 6.69
N GLN A 612 13.75 -12.62 6.88
CA GLN A 612 15.17 -12.37 6.56
C GLN A 612 16.11 -13.25 7.39
N GLN A 613 15.84 -13.41 8.68
CA GLN A 613 16.62 -14.28 9.56
C GLN A 613 16.62 -15.74 9.07
N TRP A 614 15.46 -16.30 8.73
CA TRP A 614 15.34 -17.67 8.20
C TRP A 614 15.91 -17.81 6.79
N ASN A 615 15.88 -16.71 6.02
CA ASN A 615 16.53 -16.67 4.71
C ASN A 615 18.07 -16.57 4.79
N GLY A 616 18.64 -16.45 5.99
CA GLY A 616 20.09 -16.34 6.19
C GLY A 616 20.64 -14.92 5.98
N SER A 617 19.77 -13.92 5.91
CA SER A 617 20.16 -12.50 5.82
C SER A 617 20.27 -11.89 7.22
N PRO A 618 21.40 -11.29 7.59
CA PRO A 618 21.55 -10.61 8.88
C PRO A 618 20.98 -9.16 8.87
N ALA A 619 20.21 -8.78 7.86
CA ALA A 619 19.85 -7.39 7.61
C ALA A 619 18.93 -6.75 8.67
N LEU A 620 18.02 -7.52 9.29
CA LEU A 620 17.00 -6.99 10.22
C LEU A 620 16.93 -7.82 11.54
N PRO A 621 18.04 -8.00 12.27
CA PRO A 621 18.05 -8.89 13.44
C PRO A 621 17.16 -8.40 14.57
N GLU A 622 17.07 -7.08 14.77
CA GLU A 622 16.24 -6.50 15.85
C GLU A 622 14.75 -6.73 15.63
N LEU A 623 14.29 -6.62 14.39
CA LEU A 623 12.90 -6.90 14.03
C LEU A 623 12.57 -8.38 14.19
N ALA A 624 13.50 -9.28 13.85
CA ALA A 624 13.35 -10.71 14.08
C ALA A 624 13.22 -11.05 15.58
N VAL A 625 14.04 -10.43 16.44
CA VAL A 625 13.94 -10.60 17.90
C VAL A 625 12.58 -10.12 18.40
N ARG A 626 12.10 -8.98 17.93
CA ARG A 626 10.74 -8.47 18.26
C ARG A 626 9.65 -9.46 17.85
N ALA A 627 9.76 -10.08 16.65
CA ALA A 627 8.82 -11.10 16.20
C ALA A 627 8.77 -12.29 17.14
N TRP A 628 9.94 -12.80 17.60
CA TRP A 628 10.03 -13.91 18.54
C TRP A 628 9.42 -13.56 19.91
N ILE A 629 9.72 -12.38 20.44
CA ILE A 629 9.15 -11.90 21.72
C ILE A 629 7.62 -11.76 21.57
N ALA A 630 7.15 -11.16 20.49
CA ALA A 630 5.73 -10.98 20.23
C ALA A 630 4.98 -12.32 20.12
N LEU A 631 5.57 -13.31 19.43
CA LEU A 631 5.03 -14.66 19.35
C LEU A 631 4.97 -15.31 20.72
N ALA A 632 6.04 -15.25 21.50
CA ALA A 632 6.09 -15.83 22.84
C ALA A 632 5.01 -15.22 23.75
N ILE A 633 4.86 -13.89 23.73
CA ILE A 633 3.83 -13.18 24.49
C ILE A 633 2.44 -13.56 23.99
N ALA A 634 2.20 -13.56 22.67
CA ALA A 634 0.90 -13.87 22.09
C ALA A 634 0.46 -15.30 22.41
N PHE A 635 1.34 -16.28 22.26
CA PHE A 635 1.05 -17.68 22.61
C PHE A 635 0.88 -17.88 24.11
N GLY A 636 1.74 -17.31 24.95
CA GLY A 636 1.65 -17.41 26.40
C GLY A 636 0.36 -16.76 26.93
N ALA A 637 0.07 -15.54 26.47
CA ALA A 637 -1.16 -14.84 26.83
C ALA A 637 -2.42 -15.59 26.33
N THR A 638 -2.39 -16.13 25.11
CA THR A 638 -3.50 -16.94 24.57
C THR A 638 -3.71 -18.20 25.40
N ALA A 639 -2.66 -18.94 25.72
CA ALA A 639 -2.76 -20.15 26.53
C ALA A 639 -3.38 -19.85 27.90
N LEU A 640 -2.94 -18.80 28.56
CA LEU A 640 -3.45 -18.38 29.86
C LEU A 640 -4.88 -17.87 29.78
N VAL A 641 -5.10 -16.83 28.97
CA VAL A 641 -6.37 -16.10 28.91
C VAL A 641 -7.48 -16.99 28.34
N TYR A 642 -7.18 -17.75 27.27
CA TYR A 642 -8.16 -18.65 26.65
C TYR A 642 -8.57 -19.75 27.61
N THR A 643 -7.63 -20.37 28.32
CA THR A 643 -7.95 -21.42 29.29
C THR A 643 -8.81 -20.91 30.44
N LEU A 644 -8.42 -19.76 31.03
CA LEU A 644 -9.18 -19.15 32.14
C LEU A 644 -10.58 -18.68 31.67
N ALA A 645 -10.65 -18.01 30.53
CA ALA A 645 -11.91 -17.52 29.95
C ALA A 645 -12.84 -18.70 29.57
N TYR A 646 -12.29 -19.76 29.00
CA TYR A 646 -13.04 -20.97 28.65
C TYR A 646 -13.71 -21.61 29.88
N LEU A 647 -12.92 -21.84 30.95
CA LEU A 647 -13.41 -22.44 32.19
C LEU A 647 -14.46 -21.54 32.88
N ARG A 648 -14.23 -20.24 32.93
CA ARG A 648 -15.16 -19.27 33.50
C ARG A 648 -16.47 -19.19 32.69
N THR A 649 -16.39 -19.18 31.37
CA THR A 649 -17.55 -19.10 30.47
C THR A 649 -18.40 -20.35 30.59
N MET A 650 -17.80 -21.54 30.68
CA MET A 650 -18.51 -22.81 30.91
C MET A 650 -19.35 -22.79 32.18
N ARG A 651 -18.82 -22.25 33.30
CA ARG A 651 -19.57 -22.12 34.54
C ARG A 651 -20.72 -21.11 34.45
N ARG A 652 -20.43 -19.94 33.92
CA ARG A 652 -21.41 -18.82 33.83
C ARG A 652 -22.58 -19.10 32.88
N ILE A 653 -22.39 -19.88 31.81
CA ILE A 653 -23.46 -20.28 30.90
C ILE A 653 -24.58 -21.00 31.62
N VAL A 654 -24.23 -21.78 32.64
CA VAL A 654 -25.23 -22.54 33.45
C VAL A 654 -25.93 -21.64 34.48
N GLU A 655 -25.18 -20.68 35.02
CA GLU A 655 -25.61 -19.86 36.16
C GLU A 655 -26.40 -18.60 35.78
N GLU A 656 -26.08 -17.98 34.63
CA GLU A 656 -26.62 -16.68 34.22
C GLU A 656 -27.62 -16.80 33.03
N PRO A 657 -28.82 -16.23 33.10
CA PRO A 657 -29.74 -16.20 31.98
C PRO A 657 -29.29 -15.26 30.88
N ASP A 658 -29.41 -15.68 29.61
CA ASP A 658 -28.99 -14.87 28.44
C ASP A 658 -29.97 -13.73 28.12
N ILE A 659 -31.15 -13.73 28.66
CA ILE A 659 -32.24 -12.80 28.30
C ILE A 659 -32.62 -11.94 29.52
N ALA A 660 -32.30 -10.66 29.44
CA ALA A 660 -32.98 -9.68 30.29
C ALA A 660 -34.28 -9.25 29.62
N PRO A 661 -35.43 -9.22 30.34
CA PRO A 661 -36.66 -8.70 29.77
C PRO A 661 -36.42 -7.26 29.28
N ALA A 662 -36.79 -7.00 28.03
CA ALA A 662 -36.66 -5.67 27.45
C ALA A 662 -37.67 -4.75 28.18
N ALA A 663 -37.12 -3.74 28.90
CA ALA A 663 -37.95 -2.65 29.38
C ALA A 663 -38.62 -1.97 28.18
N GLY A 664 -39.93 -1.85 28.19
CA GLY A 664 -40.74 -1.22 27.14
C GLY A 664 -40.29 0.23 26.93
N GLY A 665 -39.39 0.49 26.00
CA GLY A 665 -38.90 1.82 25.64
C GLY A 665 -39.78 2.44 24.55
N ARG A 666 -40.06 3.73 24.65
CA ARG A 666 -40.66 4.53 23.58
C ARG A 666 -39.83 4.42 22.30
N SER A 667 -40.50 4.10 21.18
CA SER A 667 -39.82 4.06 19.88
C SER A 667 -39.45 5.47 19.45
N TRP A 668 -38.11 5.76 19.39
CA TRP A 668 -37.58 7.02 18.89
C TRP A 668 -37.35 7.01 17.37
N LEU A 669 -37.66 5.88 16.70
CA LEU A 669 -37.42 5.72 15.26
C LEU A 669 -38.44 6.56 14.45
N PRO A 670 -37.95 7.20 13.35
CA PRO A 670 -38.78 8.06 12.52
C PRO A 670 -39.89 7.27 11.80
N GLY A 671 -40.97 7.96 11.44
CA GLY A 671 -41.98 7.45 10.51
C GLY A 671 -41.54 7.51 9.06
N PHE A 672 -41.93 6.52 8.24
CA PHE A 672 -41.58 6.42 6.83
C PHE A 672 -42.79 6.67 5.91
N GLY A 673 -43.73 7.48 6.33
CA GLY A 673 -44.98 7.78 5.60
C GLY A 673 -46.13 6.88 6.02
N SER A 674 -46.55 5.92 5.19
CA SER A 674 -47.66 5.01 5.56
C SER A 674 -47.31 4.08 6.73
N GLY A 675 -48.30 3.60 7.47
CA GLY A 675 -48.10 2.67 8.59
C GLY A 675 -47.31 1.41 8.18
N PHE A 676 -47.58 0.87 6.99
CA PHE A 676 -46.87 -0.29 6.46
C PHE A 676 -45.40 0.03 6.12
N ALA A 677 -45.13 1.17 5.44
CA ALA A 677 -43.76 1.57 5.12
C ALA A 677 -42.94 1.88 6.40
N THR A 678 -43.59 2.46 7.40
CA THR A 678 -43.01 2.69 8.72
C THR A 678 -42.69 1.37 9.42
N ALA A 679 -43.56 0.39 9.39
CA ALA A 679 -43.33 -0.95 9.97
C ALA A 679 -42.13 -1.64 9.31
N ILE A 680 -42.04 -1.67 7.98
CA ILE A 680 -40.93 -2.26 7.22
C ILE A 680 -39.63 -1.50 7.51
N GLY A 681 -39.64 -0.15 7.46
CA GLY A 681 -38.44 0.67 7.74
C GLY A 681 -37.93 0.47 9.16
N GLN A 682 -38.79 0.52 10.16
CA GLN A 682 -38.42 0.30 11.56
C GLN A 682 -37.94 -1.14 11.80
N PHE A 683 -38.58 -2.13 11.17
CA PHE A 683 -38.14 -3.53 11.22
C PHE A 683 -36.73 -3.65 10.63
N ALA A 684 -36.46 -3.04 9.48
CA ALA A 684 -35.16 -3.09 8.84
C ALA A 684 -34.06 -2.43 9.71
N ILE A 685 -34.33 -1.23 10.26
CA ILE A 685 -33.39 -0.55 11.16
C ILE A 685 -33.12 -1.38 12.41
N ARG A 686 -34.17 -1.86 13.08
CA ARG A 686 -34.02 -2.67 14.29
C ARG A 686 -33.26 -3.97 14.03
N THR A 687 -33.52 -4.62 12.90
CA THR A 687 -32.81 -5.84 12.49
C THR A 687 -31.34 -5.60 12.31
N ILE A 688 -30.97 -4.59 11.52
CA ILE A 688 -29.54 -4.26 11.29
C ILE A 688 -28.86 -3.86 12.61
N LEU A 689 -29.52 -3.07 13.46
CA LEU A 689 -28.94 -2.66 14.72
C LEU A 689 -28.83 -3.78 15.77
N ARG A 690 -29.74 -4.77 15.74
CA ARG A 690 -29.79 -5.85 16.73
C ARG A 690 -29.11 -7.13 16.26
N SER A 691 -29.24 -7.47 14.97
CA SER A 691 -28.63 -8.67 14.42
C SER A 691 -27.15 -8.46 14.17
N ARG A 692 -26.35 -9.31 14.79
CA ARG A 692 -24.90 -9.28 14.69
C ARG A 692 -24.41 -9.56 13.25
N GLN A 693 -25.00 -10.55 12.60
CA GLN A 693 -24.66 -10.95 11.22
C GLN A 693 -24.84 -9.82 10.23
N HIS A 694 -25.98 -9.13 10.30
CA HIS A 694 -26.28 -8.01 9.41
C HIS A 694 -25.35 -6.81 9.65
N ARG A 695 -24.97 -6.56 10.91
CA ARG A 695 -23.98 -5.52 11.24
C ARG A 695 -22.58 -5.84 10.72
N LEU A 696 -22.14 -7.09 10.86
CA LEU A 696 -20.83 -7.52 10.35
C LEU A 696 -20.77 -7.45 8.83
N LEU A 697 -21.83 -7.90 8.16
CA LEU A 697 -21.93 -7.80 6.71
C LEU A 697 -21.85 -6.34 6.24
N LEU A 698 -22.64 -5.46 6.85
CA LEU A 698 -22.61 -4.03 6.52
C LEU A 698 -21.24 -3.41 6.80
N ALA A 699 -20.63 -3.76 7.93
CA ALA A 699 -19.28 -3.32 8.27
C ALA A 699 -18.23 -3.81 7.27
N PHE A 700 -18.40 -5.03 6.73
CA PHE A 700 -17.52 -5.57 5.69
C PHE A 700 -17.59 -4.71 4.41
N TYR A 701 -18.77 -4.42 3.91
CA TYR A 701 -18.95 -3.59 2.73
C TYR A 701 -18.44 -2.16 2.94
N LEU A 702 -18.78 -1.54 4.06
CA LEU A 702 -18.31 -0.19 4.39
C LEU A 702 -16.80 -0.17 4.65
N GLY A 703 -16.26 -1.20 5.32
CA GLY A 703 -14.83 -1.32 5.59
C GLY A 703 -14.01 -1.39 4.31
N ILE A 704 -14.43 -2.20 3.33
CA ILE A 704 -13.81 -2.23 2.00
C ILE A 704 -13.89 -0.86 1.33
N GLY A 705 -15.06 -0.20 1.40
CA GLY A 705 -15.23 1.14 0.83
C GLY A 705 -14.27 2.16 1.41
N PHE A 706 -14.17 2.24 2.74
CA PHE A 706 -13.23 3.13 3.42
C PHE A 706 -11.77 2.78 3.16
N ALA A 707 -11.44 1.50 3.11
CA ALA A 707 -10.10 1.03 2.82
C ALA A 707 -9.63 1.45 1.42
N LEU A 708 -10.47 1.24 0.40
CA LEU A 708 -10.18 1.66 -0.96
C LEU A 708 -10.17 3.20 -1.09
N ALA A 709 -11.01 3.91 -0.33
CA ALA A 709 -10.98 5.36 -0.27
C ALA A 709 -9.63 5.90 0.24
N ILE A 710 -9.10 5.30 1.32
CA ILE A 710 -7.76 5.64 1.85
C ILE A 710 -6.68 5.30 0.82
N PHE A 711 -6.80 4.16 0.16
CA PHE A 711 -5.88 3.75 -0.90
C PHE A 711 -5.85 4.74 -2.07
N PHE A 712 -7.00 5.13 -2.61
CA PHE A 712 -7.09 6.10 -3.70
C PHE A 712 -6.52 7.46 -3.29
N ARG A 713 -6.81 7.93 -2.09
CA ARG A 713 -6.26 9.20 -1.60
C ARG A 713 -4.73 9.20 -1.60
N ARG A 714 -4.09 8.10 -1.19
CA ARG A 714 -2.62 7.98 -1.20
C ARG A 714 -2.02 7.88 -2.61
N MET A 715 -2.73 7.26 -3.54
CA MET A 715 -2.32 7.27 -4.94
C MET A 715 -2.37 8.68 -5.54
N ASP A 716 -3.35 9.49 -5.14
CA ASP A 716 -3.46 10.88 -5.58
C ASP A 716 -2.40 11.79 -4.95
N GLU A 717 -1.96 11.53 -3.73
CA GLU A 717 -0.82 12.26 -3.15
C GLU A 717 0.44 12.07 -3.99
N ALA A 718 0.61 10.90 -4.60
CA ALA A 718 1.67 10.63 -5.59
C ALA A 718 1.38 11.24 -6.98
N ALA A 719 0.09 11.39 -7.36
CA ALA A 719 -0.35 11.90 -8.66
C ALA A 719 -0.72 13.40 -8.65
N ASN A 720 -1.07 13.97 -7.48
CA ASN A 720 -1.45 15.39 -7.28
C ASN A 720 -0.28 16.39 -7.37
N ALA A 721 0.92 15.91 -7.66
CA ALA A 721 1.95 16.75 -8.24
C ALA A 721 1.50 17.46 -9.54
N LEU A 722 0.36 17.09 -10.12
CA LEU A 722 -0.19 17.54 -11.41
C LEU A 722 -1.26 18.63 -11.32
N GLY A 723 -1.46 19.28 -10.15
CA GLY A 723 -2.11 20.60 -10.11
C GLY A 723 -3.63 20.68 -10.26
N ASN A 724 -4.40 19.60 -10.14
CA ASN A 724 -5.86 19.65 -10.24
C ASN A 724 -6.52 19.98 -8.89
N THR A 725 -7.41 20.99 -8.89
CA THR A 725 -8.11 21.53 -7.72
C THR A 725 -9.09 20.56 -7.06
N VAL A 726 -9.50 19.47 -7.74
CA VAL A 726 -10.40 18.43 -7.22
C VAL A 726 -9.77 17.06 -7.40
N PRO A 727 -9.33 16.39 -6.33
CA PRO A 727 -8.71 15.07 -6.39
C PRO A 727 -9.69 14.01 -6.90
N LEU A 728 -9.31 13.27 -7.94
CA LEU A 728 -10.10 12.16 -8.49
C LEU A 728 -10.37 11.07 -7.44
N SER A 729 -9.43 10.90 -6.53
CA SER A 729 -9.54 9.96 -5.41
C SER A 729 -10.71 10.25 -4.49
N VAL A 730 -10.97 11.52 -4.18
CA VAL A 730 -12.07 11.91 -3.28
C VAL A 730 -13.41 11.67 -3.96
N LEU A 731 -13.51 12.00 -5.27
CA LEU A 731 -14.71 11.71 -6.06
C LEU A 731 -14.96 10.20 -6.13
N GLY A 732 -13.96 9.42 -6.54
CA GLY A 732 -14.05 7.97 -6.64
C GLY A 732 -14.31 7.29 -5.30
N ALA A 733 -13.70 7.77 -4.21
CA ALA A 733 -13.90 7.23 -2.87
C ALA A 733 -15.33 7.38 -2.37
N THR A 734 -15.91 8.56 -2.49
CA THR A 734 -17.29 8.82 -2.04
C THR A 734 -18.31 8.04 -2.87
N ILE A 735 -18.12 7.98 -4.20
CA ILE A 735 -18.94 7.16 -5.10
C ILE A 735 -18.85 5.67 -4.71
N LEU A 736 -17.66 5.17 -4.46
CA LEU A 736 -17.43 3.78 -4.06
C LEU A 736 -18.11 3.44 -2.73
N ILE A 737 -17.96 4.31 -1.73
CA ILE A 737 -18.64 4.12 -0.42
C ILE A 737 -20.16 4.10 -0.61
N ALA A 738 -20.71 4.95 -1.48
CA ALA A 738 -22.15 4.96 -1.78
C ALA A 738 -22.59 3.64 -2.42
N ILE A 739 -21.89 3.18 -3.45
CA ILE A 739 -22.18 1.90 -4.12
C ILE A 739 -22.13 0.73 -3.14
N LEU A 740 -21.05 0.63 -2.37
CA LEU A 740 -20.84 -0.47 -1.41
C LEU A 740 -21.83 -0.40 -0.24
N SER A 741 -22.23 0.79 0.21
CA SER A 741 -23.28 0.93 1.22
C SER A 741 -24.62 0.41 0.73
N VAL A 742 -25.03 0.80 -0.50
CA VAL A 742 -26.28 0.30 -1.11
C VAL A 742 -26.24 -1.21 -1.30
N ALA A 743 -25.13 -1.73 -1.87
CA ALA A 743 -24.95 -3.17 -2.07
C ALA A 743 -24.95 -3.93 -0.75
N GLY A 744 -24.27 -3.42 0.28
CA GLY A 744 -24.24 -4.02 1.62
C GLY A 744 -25.63 -4.11 2.26
N ILE A 745 -26.42 -3.05 2.20
CA ILE A 745 -27.83 -3.07 2.68
C ILE A 745 -28.67 -4.04 1.84
N ARG A 746 -28.49 -4.08 0.52
CA ARG A 746 -29.21 -5.01 -0.34
C ARG A 746 -28.92 -6.47 -0.02
N VAL A 747 -27.66 -6.80 0.22
CA VAL A 747 -27.24 -8.15 0.62
C VAL A 747 -27.74 -8.47 2.03
N ALA A 748 -27.65 -7.51 2.96
CA ALA A 748 -28.22 -7.68 4.31
C ALA A 748 -29.73 -7.99 4.28
N PHE A 749 -30.49 -7.33 3.42
CA PHE A 749 -31.94 -7.61 3.26
C PHE A 749 -32.21 -9.01 2.75
N SER A 750 -31.26 -9.68 2.13
CA SER A 750 -31.39 -11.02 1.58
C SER A 750 -30.97 -12.12 2.57
N LEU A 751 -30.41 -11.76 3.73
CA LEU A 751 -30.09 -12.72 4.78
C LEU A 751 -31.27 -12.90 5.73
N PRO A 752 -31.82 -14.12 5.90
CA PRO A 752 -32.94 -14.36 6.82
C PRO A 752 -32.48 -14.27 8.28
N ILE A 753 -33.35 -13.78 9.15
CA ILE A 753 -33.15 -13.83 10.61
C ILE A 753 -33.48 -15.24 11.11
N ASP A 754 -34.71 -15.70 10.84
CA ASP A 754 -35.18 -17.06 11.11
C ASP A 754 -36.31 -17.39 10.12
N MET A 755 -36.04 -18.32 9.21
CA MET A 755 -37.03 -18.73 8.20
C MET A 755 -38.27 -19.38 8.84
N ARG A 756 -38.13 -19.97 10.03
CA ARG A 756 -39.26 -20.52 10.79
C ARG A 756 -40.24 -19.46 11.23
N ALA A 757 -39.82 -18.20 11.36
CA ALA A 757 -40.72 -17.10 11.74
C ALA A 757 -41.52 -16.53 10.55
N ASN A 758 -41.27 -16.99 9.32
CA ASN A 758 -41.93 -16.48 8.10
C ASN A 758 -43.43 -16.74 8.06
N TRP A 759 -43.94 -17.69 8.86
CA TRP A 759 -45.39 -17.97 8.96
C TRP A 759 -46.21 -16.72 9.33
N ILE A 760 -45.60 -15.78 10.11
CA ILE A 760 -46.31 -14.57 10.54
C ILE A 760 -46.63 -13.65 9.35
N PHE A 761 -45.77 -13.62 8.34
CA PHE A 761 -46.00 -12.83 7.12
C PHE A 761 -47.04 -13.45 6.17
N ARG A 762 -47.43 -14.69 6.38
CA ARG A 762 -48.50 -15.37 5.62
C ARG A 762 -49.87 -15.12 6.23
N ILE A 763 -49.94 -14.94 7.54
CA ILE A 763 -51.18 -14.69 8.26
C ILE A 763 -51.59 -13.23 8.15
N VAL A 764 -50.64 -12.31 8.13
CA VAL A 764 -50.90 -10.88 8.02
C VAL A 764 -51.05 -10.49 6.55
N PRO A 765 -52.19 -9.85 6.14
CA PRO A 765 -52.34 -9.42 4.76
C PRO A 765 -51.30 -8.33 4.43
N ILE A 766 -50.30 -8.73 3.63
CA ILE A 766 -49.26 -7.84 3.19
C ILE A 766 -49.68 -7.19 1.88
N PRO A 767 -49.67 -5.85 1.76
CA PRO A 767 -49.99 -5.19 0.50
C PRO A 767 -48.96 -5.61 -0.57
N ALA A 768 -49.45 -6.25 -1.62
CA ALA A 768 -48.62 -6.70 -2.74
C ALA A 768 -48.17 -5.54 -3.63
N GLY A 769 -47.17 -5.80 -4.47
CA GLY A 769 -46.74 -4.94 -5.57
C GLY A 769 -46.17 -3.58 -5.16
N PRO A 770 -46.67 -2.47 -5.72
CA PRO A 770 -46.04 -1.15 -5.61
C PRO A 770 -45.91 -0.58 -4.20
N ARG A 771 -46.80 -0.95 -3.28
CA ARG A 771 -46.72 -0.48 -1.88
C ARG A 771 -45.56 -1.13 -1.14
N CYS A 772 -45.33 -2.42 -1.38
CA CYS A 772 -44.19 -3.13 -0.82
C CYS A 772 -42.84 -2.63 -1.41
N MET A 773 -42.81 -2.38 -2.71
CA MET A 773 -41.65 -1.79 -3.39
C MET A 773 -41.33 -0.39 -2.82
N SER A 774 -42.34 0.45 -2.63
CA SER A 774 -42.16 1.78 -2.03
C SER A 774 -41.61 1.71 -0.59
N ALA A 775 -42.07 0.74 0.20
CA ALA A 775 -41.58 0.56 1.57
C ALA A 775 -40.11 0.11 1.60
N ARG A 776 -39.72 -0.86 0.75
CA ARG A 776 -38.33 -1.33 0.60
C ARG A 776 -37.38 -0.20 0.13
N ARG A 777 -37.84 0.56 -0.85
CA ARG A 777 -37.12 1.73 -1.40
C ARG A 777 -36.78 2.73 -0.29
N ARG A 778 -37.80 3.13 0.50
CA ARG A 778 -37.60 4.06 1.62
C ARG A 778 -36.65 3.52 2.68
N ALA A 779 -36.70 2.21 2.95
CA ALA A 779 -35.78 1.57 3.90
C ALA A 779 -34.32 1.62 3.38
N ILE A 780 -34.06 1.31 2.10
CA ILE A 780 -32.71 1.41 1.53
C ILE A 780 -32.22 2.86 1.52
N TYR A 781 -33.07 3.81 1.12
CA TYR A 781 -32.68 5.22 1.09
C TYR A 781 -32.30 5.71 2.50
N ALA A 782 -33.09 5.39 3.51
CA ALA A 782 -32.85 5.80 4.88
C ALA A 782 -31.61 5.15 5.52
N LEU A 783 -31.29 3.92 5.12
CA LEU A 783 -30.17 3.15 5.70
C LEU A 783 -28.84 3.31 4.95
N SER A 784 -28.86 3.76 3.69
CA SER A 784 -27.68 3.85 2.83
C SER A 784 -27.53 5.25 2.22
N VAL A 785 -28.43 5.64 1.32
CA VAL A 785 -28.25 6.86 0.52
C VAL A 785 -28.16 8.11 1.40
N VAL A 786 -29.12 8.28 2.33
CA VAL A 786 -29.16 9.47 3.20
C VAL A 786 -27.93 9.54 4.12
N PRO A 787 -27.53 8.49 4.87
CA PRO A 787 -26.36 8.56 5.73
C PRO A 787 -25.06 8.83 4.96
N VAL A 788 -24.89 8.23 3.79
CA VAL A 788 -23.68 8.45 2.96
C VAL A 788 -23.64 9.89 2.44
N CYS A 789 -24.76 10.40 1.90
CA CYS A 789 -24.83 11.80 1.42
C CYS A 789 -24.62 12.81 2.55
N LEU A 790 -25.17 12.56 3.74
CA LEU A 790 -24.95 13.43 4.91
C LEU A 790 -23.50 13.38 5.38
N GLY A 791 -22.89 12.20 5.47
CA GLY A 791 -21.49 12.04 5.84
C GLY A 791 -20.54 12.69 4.82
N ALA A 792 -20.81 12.48 3.53
CA ALA A 792 -20.08 13.15 2.46
C ALA A 792 -20.26 14.67 2.50
N ALA A 793 -21.45 15.16 2.78
CA ALA A 793 -21.70 16.61 2.88
C ALA A 793 -20.90 17.26 4.00
N VAL A 794 -20.89 16.65 5.20
CA VAL A 794 -20.10 17.16 6.34
C VAL A 794 -18.61 17.20 5.99
N MET A 795 -18.09 16.13 5.39
CA MET A 795 -16.68 16.03 5.02
C MET A 795 -16.32 17.02 3.91
N LEU A 796 -17.11 17.07 2.82
CA LEU A 796 -16.76 17.86 1.64
C LEU A 796 -16.91 19.36 1.88
N LEU A 797 -17.93 19.79 2.61
CA LEU A 797 -18.12 21.20 2.97
C LEU A 797 -17.02 21.74 3.91
N SER A 798 -16.30 20.84 4.63
CA SER A 798 -15.13 21.23 5.43
C SER A 798 -13.83 21.33 4.62
N ILE A 799 -13.78 20.75 3.41
CA ILE A 799 -12.54 20.63 2.61
C ILE A 799 -12.62 21.49 1.33
N TRP A 800 -13.82 21.59 0.71
CA TRP A 800 -14.01 22.25 -0.57
C TRP A 800 -14.90 23.50 -0.49
N PRO A 801 -14.80 24.41 -1.47
CA PRO A 801 -15.79 25.47 -1.68
C PRO A 801 -17.18 24.87 -1.82
N TRP A 802 -18.18 25.50 -1.17
CA TRP A 802 -19.54 24.96 -1.12
C TRP A 802 -20.17 24.66 -2.48
N GLN A 803 -19.81 25.45 -3.52
CA GLN A 803 -20.31 25.25 -4.90
C GLN A 803 -19.83 23.90 -5.47
N THR A 804 -18.55 23.58 -5.31
CA THR A 804 -17.97 22.31 -5.75
C THR A 804 -18.52 21.13 -4.96
N ALA A 805 -18.65 21.29 -3.64
CA ALA A 805 -19.21 20.28 -2.74
C ALA A 805 -20.67 19.96 -3.12
N VAL A 806 -21.51 20.98 -3.38
CA VAL A 806 -22.92 20.78 -3.76
C VAL A 806 -23.02 20.10 -5.15
N LYS A 807 -22.17 20.48 -6.11
CA LYS A 807 -22.13 19.80 -7.41
C LYS A 807 -21.85 18.32 -7.26
N HIS A 808 -20.81 17.96 -6.50
CA HIS A 808 -20.51 16.55 -6.26
C HIS A 808 -21.62 15.82 -5.49
N LEU A 809 -22.20 16.42 -4.47
CA LEU A 809 -23.31 15.82 -3.71
C LEU A 809 -24.54 15.55 -4.57
N ALA A 810 -24.82 16.39 -5.56
CA ALA A 810 -25.91 16.14 -6.51
C ALA A 810 -25.64 14.90 -7.37
N VAL A 811 -24.43 14.78 -7.93
CA VAL A 811 -24.01 13.61 -8.72
C VAL A 811 -24.00 12.35 -7.84
N LEU A 812 -23.40 12.42 -6.66
CA LEU A 812 -23.34 11.31 -5.69
C LEU A 812 -24.74 10.83 -5.31
N GLY A 813 -25.66 11.76 -4.99
CA GLY A 813 -27.04 11.44 -4.62
C GLY A 813 -27.80 10.77 -5.76
N LEU A 814 -27.71 11.28 -6.98
CA LEU A 814 -28.35 10.67 -8.15
C LEU A 814 -27.80 9.27 -8.45
N LEU A 815 -26.48 9.13 -8.38
CA LEU A 815 -25.83 7.84 -8.60
C LEU A 815 -26.24 6.81 -7.52
N ALA A 816 -26.22 7.20 -6.25
CA ALA A 816 -26.65 6.34 -5.16
C ALA A 816 -28.11 5.91 -5.28
N VAL A 817 -28.99 6.83 -5.72
CA VAL A 817 -30.40 6.52 -6.01
C VAL A 817 -30.50 5.55 -7.19
N ALA A 818 -29.78 5.79 -8.27
CA ALA A 818 -29.80 4.93 -9.45
C ALA A 818 -29.33 3.50 -9.11
N VAL A 819 -28.24 3.36 -8.34
CA VAL A 819 -27.74 2.05 -7.85
C VAL A 819 -28.76 1.38 -6.94
N ALA A 820 -29.42 2.13 -6.05
CA ALA A 820 -30.46 1.59 -5.18
C ALA A 820 -31.68 1.05 -5.97
N GLU A 821 -32.11 1.77 -7.01
CA GLU A 821 -33.20 1.31 -7.87
C GLU A 821 -32.83 0.06 -8.70
N LEU A 822 -31.57 0.01 -9.21
CA LEU A 822 -31.04 -1.19 -9.86
C LEU A 822 -31.01 -2.38 -8.91
N CYS A 823 -30.56 -2.18 -7.67
CA CYS A 823 -30.54 -3.21 -6.65
C CYS A 823 -31.96 -3.70 -6.22
N LEU A 824 -32.97 -2.86 -6.39
CA LEU A 824 -34.36 -3.22 -6.13
C LEU A 824 -35.04 -3.92 -7.31
N HIS A 825 -34.49 -3.82 -8.51
CA HIS A 825 -35.04 -4.43 -9.70
C HIS A 825 -35.15 -5.95 -9.54
N GLY A 826 -36.28 -6.55 -9.86
CA GLY A 826 -36.52 -7.99 -9.75
C GLY A 826 -36.62 -8.54 -8.32
N THR A 827 -36.66 -7.71 -7.28
CA THR A 827 -36.78 -8.18 -5.92
C THR A 827 -38.23 -8.58 -5.59
N GLN A 828 -38.46 -9.87 -5.29
CA GLN A 828 -39.76 -10.43 -4.97
C GLN A 828 -39.90 -10.78 -3.47
N LYS A 829 -38.94 -10.42 -2.65
CA LYS A 829 -38.79 -10.88 -1.26
C LYS A 829 -38.88 -9.73 -0.27
N LEU A 830 -39.48 -9.95 0.89
CA LEU A 830 -39.40 -8.99 2.01
C LEU A 830 -37.98 -8.99 2.62
N PRO A 831 -37.54 -7.87 3.19
CA PRO A 831 -36.26 -7.86 3.91
C PRO A 831 -36.20 -8.95 4.99
N PHE A 832 -35.09 -9.70 5.04
CA PHE A 832 -34.73 -10.71 6.05
C PHE A 832 -35.66 -11.96 6.12
N THR A 833 -36.47 -12.24 5.11
CA THR A 833 -37.41 -13.36 5.12
C THR A 833 -37.01 -14.56 4.27
N CYS A 834 -36.06 -14.41 3.36
CA CYS A 834 -35.67 -15.45 2.43
C CYS A 834 -34.17 -15.44 2.17
N SER A 835 -33.57 -16.59 1.88
CA SER A 835 -32.18 -16.71 1.49
C SER A 835 -31.90 -16.05 0.12
N TYR A 836 -30.69 -15.58 -0.07
CA TYR A 836 -30.24 -14.86 -1.29
C TYR A 836 -29.88 -15.81 -2.41
N LEU A 837 -29.37 -16.99 -2.10
CA LEU A 837 -28.72 -17.86 -3.06
C LEU A 837 -29.72 -18.76 -3.78
N PRO A 838 -29.99 -18.53 -5.07
CA PRO A 838 -30.49 -19.58 -5.94
C PRO A 838 -29.30 -20.54 -6.20
N GLY A 839 -29.50 -21.83 -5.93
CA GLY A 839 -28.46 -22.86 -6.00
C GLY A 839 -27.89 -23.17 -7.39
N LYS A 840 -27.84 -22.21 -8.33
CA LYS A 840 -27.40 -22.45 -9.71
C LYS A 840 -26.59 -21.30 -10.33
N SER A 841 -26.13 -20.29 -9.58
CA SER A 841 -25.33 -19.23 -10.19
C SER A 841 -23.82 -19.54 -10.06
N ASN A 842 -23.06 -19.32 -11.14
CA ASN A 842 -21.61 -19.27 -11.15
C ASN A 842 -21.14 -18.01 -10.38
N PHE A 843 -21.42 -17.98 -9.08
CA PHE A 843 -21.26 -16.83 -8.19
C PHE A 843 -19.83 -16.25 -8.29
N ASN A 844 -18.82 -17.09 -8.35
CA ASN A 844 -17.41 -16.63 -8.35
C ASN A 844 -17.06 -15.82 -9.61
N ILE A 845 -17.48 -16.29 -10.79
CA ILE A 845 -17.18 -15.60 -12.06
C ILE A 845 -18.02 -14.34 -12.19
N THR A 846 -19.31 -14.41 -11.86
CA THR A 846 -20.21 -13.26 -11.90
C THR A 846 -19.78 -12.18 -10.90
N PHE A 847 -19.34 -12.56 -9.71
CA PHE A 847 -18.81 -11.65 -8.71
C PHE A 847 -17.52 -10.95 -9.20
N LEU A 848 -16.57 -11.70 -9.73
CA LEU A 848 -15.32 -11.14 -10.24
C LEU A 848 -15.57 -10.16 -11.40
N ILE A 849 -16.39 -10.55 -12.38
CA ILE A 849 -16.77 -9.69 -13.50
C ILE A 849 -17.48 -8.43 -13.00
N SER A 850 -18.39 -8.57 -12.02
CA SER A 850 -19.09 -7.42 -11.44
C SER A 850 -18.14 -6.47 -10.72
N CYS A 851 -17.14 -6.98 -9.99
CA CYS A 851 -16.11 -6.15 -9.35
C CYS A 851 -15.30 -5.35 -10.38
N VAL A 852 -14.88 -5.98 -11.47
CA VAL A 852 -14.13 -5.31 -12.55
C VAL A 852 -14.99 -4.25 -13.23
N LEU A 853 -16.24 -4.58 -13.58
CA LEU A 853 -17.17 -3.63 -14.22
C LEU A 853 -17.49 -2.44 -13.32
N ILE A 854 -17.70 -2.67 -12.01
CA ILE A 854 -17.93 -1.61 -11.03
C ILE A 854 -16.70 -0.70 -10.93
N PHE A 855 -15.50 -1.29 -10.90
CA PHE A 855 -14.26 -0.51 -10.84
C PHE A 855 -14.07 0.38 -12.07
N VAL A 856 -14.24 -0.18 -13.28
CA VAL A 856 -14.15 0.57 -14.54
C VAL A 856 -15.20 1.68 -14.60
N ALA A 857 -16.45 1.37 -14.25
CA ALA A 857 -17.53 2.34 -14.21
C ALA A 857 -17.28 3.47 -13.20
N LEU A 858 -16.71 3.15 -12.04
CA LEU A 858 -16.35 4.10 -10.98
C LEU A 858 -15.30 5.12 -11.45
N VAL A 859 -14.21 4.62 -12.06
CA VAL A 859 -13.11 5.48 -12.53
C VAL A 859 -13.63 6.42 -13.63
N ASN A 860 -14.39 5.89 -14.59
CA ASN A 860 -14.97 6.69 -15.66
C ASN A 860 -15.98 7.72 -15.13
N ALA A 861 -16.83 7.35 -14.16
CA ALA A 861 -17.81 8.29 -13.59
C ALA A 861 -17.11 9.43 -12.85
N ALA A 862 -16.10 9.15 -12.05
CA ALA A 862 -15.34 10.17 -11.34
C ALA A 862 -14.56 11.08 -12.29
N GLN A 863 -14.05 10.53 -13.39
CA GLN A 863 -13.33 11.26 -14.42
C GLN A 863 -14.25 12.20 -15.19
N LEU A 864 -15.42 11.71 -15.68
CA LEU A 864 -16.44 12.50 -16.34
C LEU A 864 -16.96 13.64 -15.46
N GLU A 865 -17.16 13.36 -14.18
CA GLU A 865 -17.59 14.37 -13.22
C GLU A 865 -16.54 15.47 -13.07
N ARG A 866 -15.27 15.10 -12.85
CA ARG A 866 -14.16 16.04 -12.73
C ARG A 866 -14.05 16.96 -13.95
N ASP A 867 -14.08 16.36 -15.13
CA ASP A 867 -13.93 17.10 -16.40
C ASP A 867 -15.12 18.04 -16.68
N SER A 868 -16.28 17.77 -16.06
CA SER A 868 -17.48 18.59 -16.19
C SER A 868 -17.52 19.81 -15.24
N PHE A 869 -16.72 19.88 -14.18
CA PHE A 869 -16.81 20.95 -13.18
C PHE A 869 -16.54 22.35 -13.72
N GLY A 870 -15.63 22.47 -14.69
CA GLY A 870 -15.31 23.73 -15.38
C GLY A 870 -16.29 24.10 -16.52
N ASN A 871 -17.18 23.18 -16.93
CA ASN A 871 -18.06 23.32 -18.06
C ASN A 871 -19.53 23.14 -17.65
N ALA A 872 -20.25 24.24 -17.45
CA ALA A 872 -21.63 24.19 -16.95
C ALA A 872 -22.59 23.39 -17.85
N PRO A 873 -22.56 23.50 -19.22
CA PRO A 873 -23.33 22.63 -20.10
C PRO A 873 -23.01 21.13 -19.93
N ALA A 874 -21.74 20.77 -19.86
CA ALA A 874 -21.33 19.38 -19.67
C ALA A 874 -21.80 18.82 -18.32
N TYR A 875 -21.68 19.61 -17.24
CA TYR A 875 -22.20 19.25 -15.94
C TYR A 875 -23.73 19.08 -15.94
N ALA A 876 -24.47 19.99 -16.57
CA ALA A 876 -25.91 19.87 -16.69
C ALA A 876 -26.33 18.62 -17.48
N ALA A 877 -25.58 18.29 -18.53
CA ALA A 877 -25.81 17.07 -19.31
C ALA A 877 -25.55 15.81 -18.46
N LEU A 878 -24.48 15.77 -17.70
CA LEU A 878 -24.16 14.66 -16.79
C LEU A 878 -25.28 14.45 -15.77
N VAL A 879 -25.69 15.52 -15.08
CA VAL A 879 -26.81 15.46 -14.10
C VAL A 879 -28.11 15.04 -14.77
N GLY A 880 -28.40 15.55 -15.98
CA GLY A 880 -29.57 15.17 -16.76
C GLY A 880 -29.59 13.68 -17.14
N VAL A 881 -28.47 13.14 -17.59
CA VAL A 881 -28.31 11.72 -17.92
C VAL A 881 -28.49 10.85 -16.68
N LEU A 882 -27.85 11.20 -15.57
CA LEU A 882 -27.98 10.45 -14.31
C LEU A 882 -29.41 10.50 -13.76
N ALA A 883 -30.07 11.65 -13.82
CA ALA A 883 -31.45 11.81 -13.40
C ALA A 883 -32.40 10.98 -14.30
N ALA A 884 -32.23 11.03 -15.62
CA ALA A 884 -33.00 10.20 -16.56
C ALA A 884 -32.79 8.73 -16.29
N PHE A 885 -31.55 8.30 -16.07
CA PHE A 885 -31.22 6.91 -15.73
C PHE A 885 -31.87 6.45 -14.43
N ALA A 886 -31.80 7.26 -13.36
CA ALA A 886 -32.44 6.97 -12.07
C ALA A 886 -33.97 6.88 -12.21
N ILE A 887 -34.60 7.76 -13.00
CA ILE A 887 -36.03 7.75 -13.29
C ILE A 887 -36.41 6.49 -14.09
N CYS A 888 -35.64 6.14 -15.12
CA CYS A 888 -35.88 4.95 -15.94
C CYS A 888 -35.73 3.66 -15.10
N ALA A 889 -34.68 3.56 -14.27
CA ALA A 889 -34.46 2.44 -13.36
C ALA A 889 -35.63 2.29 -12.37
N ARG A 890 -36.08 3.42 -11.81
CA ARG A 890 -37.26 3.45 -10.93
C ARG A 890 -38.53 3.02 -11.64
N TRP A 891 -38.79 3.55 -12.83
CA TRP A 891 -39.96 3.21 -13.63
C TRP A 891 -39.96 1.72 -13.99
N SER A 892 -38.82 1.16 -14.38
CA SER A 892 -38.64 -0.25 -14.70
C SER A 892 -38.94 -1.13 -13.47
N ALA A 893 -38.35 -0.76 -12.29
CA ALA A 893 -38.63 -1.49 -11.03
C ALA A 893 -40.11 -1.45 -10.63
N ASP A 894 -40.78 -0.28 -10.77
CA ASP A 894 -42.20 -0.11 -10.46
C ASP A 894 -43.11 -0.85 -11.46
N ARG A 895 -42.69 -0.94 -12.74
CA ARG A 895 -43.40 -1.70 -13.77
C ARG A 895 -43.33 -3.20 -13.48
N LEU A 896 -42.17 -3.70 -13.15
CA LEU A 896 -41.99 -5.11 -12.78
C LEU A 896 -42.76 -5.47 -11.50
N ALA A 897 -42.81 -4.57 -10.51
CA ALA A 897 -43.58 -4.78 -9.29
C ALA A 897 -45.10 -4.85 -9.50
N LYS A 898 -45.61 -4.37 -10.65
CA LYS A 898 -47.03 -4.46 -11.04
C LYS A 898 -47.34 -5.70 -11.89
N SER A 899 -46.32 -6.40 -12.39
CA SER A 899 -46.51 -7.61 -13.19
C SER A 899 -46.75 -8.85 -12.30
N PRO A 900 -47.33 -9.96 -12.84
CA PRO A 900 -47.43 -11.23 -12.12
C PRO A 900 -46.07 -11.75 -11.62
N GLU A 901 -44.98 -11.41 -12.31
CA GLU A 901 -43.60 -11.73 -11.91
C GLU A 901 -43.17 -10.95 -10.66
N GLY A 902 -43.90 -9.92 -10.25
CA GLY A 902 -43.61 -9.10 -9.07
C GLY A 902 -44.29 -9.59 -7.78
N GLU A 903 -44.96 -10.72 -7.79
CA GLU A 903 -45.60 -11.30 -6.59
C GLU A 903 -44.54 -11.66 -5.52
N LEU A 904 -44.91 -11.45 -4.25
CA LEU A 904 -44.06 -11.76 -3.12
C LEU A 904 -43.90 -13.27 -2.96
N ARG A 905 -42.68 -13.74 -3.00
CA ARG A 905 -42.34 -15.15 -2.73
C ARG A 905 -41.79 -15.30 -1.33
N PHE A 906 -42.24 -16.33 -0.65
CA PHE A 906 -41.78 -16.75 0.67
C PHE A 906 -41.07 -18.10 0.52
N GLU A 907 -39.87 -18.23 1.04
CA GLU A 907 -39.21 -19.54 1.16
C GLU A 907 -39.78 -20.30 2.34
N GLU A 908 -40.06 -21.58 2.13
CA GLU A 908 -40.36 -22.51 3.20
C GLU A 908 -39.08 -22.95 3.90
N ALA A 909 -39.12 -23.02 5.23
CA ALA A 909 -38.06 -23.73 5.93
C ALA A 909 -38.18 -25.20 5.47
N GLU A 910 -37.12 -25.76 4.91
CA GLU A 910 -37.08 -27.22 4.70
C GLU A 910 -37.40 -27.88 6.03
N GLU A 911 -38.42 -28.75 6.02
CA GLU A 911 -38.68 -29.57 7.19
C GLU A 911 -37.40 -30.33 7.52
N PRO A 912 -36.95 -30.27 8.76
CA PRO A 912 -35.77 -31.03 9.15
C PRO A 912 -36.11 -32.50 8.83
N ALA A 913 -35.41 -33.09 7.88
CA ALA A 913 -35.49 -34.52 7.61
C ALA A 913 -35.29 -35.19 8.96
N VAL A 914 -36.37 -35.73 9.52
CA VAL A 914 -36.33 -36.49 10.77
C VAL A 914 -35.56 -37.76 10.41
N ARG A 915 -34.25 -37.73 10.61
CA ARG A 915 -33.44 -38.96 10.57
C ARG A 915 -33.79 -39.73 11.81
N SER A 916 -34.58 -40.79 11.64
CA SER A 916 -34.82 -41.76 12.70
C SER A 916 -33.47 -42.41 13.04
N LEU A 917 -32.96 -42.13 14.22
CA LEU A 917 -31.87 -42.87 14.82
C LEU A 917 -32.41 -44.22 15.27
N GLY A 918 -32.23 -45.25 14.45
CA GLY A 918 -32.41 -46.62 14.88
C GLY A 918 -31.28 -47.01 15.82
N LEU A 919 -31.57 -47.11 17.12
CA LEU A 919 -30.66 -47.68 18.08
C LEU A 919 -30.79 -49.20 18.00
N HIS A 920 -29.94 -49.89 17.24
CA HIS A 920 -29.71 -51.30 17.35
C HIS A 920 -28.55 -51.62 18.29
N ARG A 921 -28.59 -52.73 18.97
CA ARG A 921 -27.62 -53.17 19.98
C ARG A 921 -26.17 -53.31 19.50
N ASP A 922 -25.96 -53.33 18.16
CA ASP A 922 -24.67 -53.65 17.52
C ASP A 922 -24.11 -52.52 16.67
N GLY A 923 -24.53 -51.27 16.84
CA GLY A 923 -23.96 -50.14 16.11
C GLY A 923 -24.99 -49.24 15.40
N VAL A 924 -24.63 -48.00 15.22
CA VAL A 924 -25.46 -47.00 14.49
C VAL A 924 -25.36 -47.28 13.00
N THR A 925 -26.35 -47.85 12.39
CA THR A 925 -26.46 -47.94 10.92
C THR A 925 -27.31 -46.79 10.40
N GLN A 926 -26.81 -46.08 9.43
CA GLN A 926 -27.54 -45.03 8.71
C GLN A 926 -28.48 -45.70 7.71
N VAL A 927 -29.79 -45.65 7.94
CA VAL A 927 -30.79 -46.12 6.97
C VAL A 927 -31.15 -44.91 6.08
N ASP A 928 -30.72 -44.94 4.82
CA ASP A 928 -31.23 -44.02 3.82
C ASP A 928 -32.66 -44.37 3.43
N SER A 929 -33.62 -43.56 3.89
CA SER A 929 -35.01 -43.67 3.44
C SER A 929 -35.20 -42.85 2.14
N ALA A 930 -34.74 -43.40 1.03
CA ALA A 930 -35.12 -42.95 -0.30
C ALA A 930 -36.20 -43.91 -0.82
N THR A 931 -37.42 -43.78 -0.36
CA THR A 931 -38.64 -44.18 -1.11
C THR A 931 -39.86 -43.67 -0.33
N CYS A 932 -40.23 -42.40 -0.57
CA CYS A 932 -41.65 -42.03 -0.38
C CYS A 932 -42.27 -41.89 -1.76
N VAL A 933 -43.14 -42.82 -2.05
CA VAL A 933 -44.05 -42.81 -3.18
C VAL A 933 -44.93 -41.56 -3.07
N THR A 934 -44.94 -40.72 -4.07
CA THR A 934 -45.90 -39.65 -4.26
C THR A 934 -47.30 -40.26 -4.54
N PRO A 935 -48.37 -39.89 -3.83
CA PRO A 935 -49.72 -40.10 -4.34
C PRO A 935 -49.96 -39.03 -5.42
N ASN A 936 -50.34 -39.49 -6.58
CA ASN A 936 -51.01 -38.69 -7.60
C ASN A 936 -52.28 -38.09 -7.03
N ASN A 937 -52.39 -36.76 -7.07
CA ASN A 937 -53.53 -35.98 -7.57
C ASN A 937 -53.13 -34.50 -7.67
#